data_fc06b5aac28176f57d11d872f0c68775
#
_entry.id   fc06b5aac28176f57d11d872f0c68775
#
_cell.length_a   1.000
_cell.length_b   1.000
_cell.length_c   1.000
_cell.angle_alpha   90.00
_cell.angle_beta   90.00
_cell.angle_gamma   90.00
#
_symmetry.space_group_name_H-M   'P 1'
#
loop_
_entity.id
_entity.type
_entity.pdbx_description
1 polymer ?
#
loop_
_entity_poly.entity_id
_entity_poly.type
_entity_poly.pdbx_seq_one_letter_code
_entity_poly.pdbx_strand_id
1 'polypeptide(L)'
;MRLNLSSQIAFNKVPEEYYHPRSAVERSELTRREKIPTDIFPKMEEGAQAIVDAVEKLIKQKDSDGRMCVLGLGTGTSLTPIYEEMVRRYEAGQLSFHNVIVFNAYEYYPLKPDDKNSCIRQLHARLLDRVDIAPQNIFSPDSTINQNYVLNYCRQYEQRINSCGGIDVMLLGIGRMGNIATNEPGSTVTSTSRLILLDPVAREEMSMSFASQDLVPPCCITMGIATILKARKIYLTAWGESKTDIIQKTVEEHVSDSIPASFLQTHNDTHFVMDLAAASKLTRIVHPWLVTSCDWTDKLVRSALVWLCQKTNKPILKLTNKDYNENGLSELLALYGSAYNANIKIFNDLQHTITGWPGGKPNADDSNRPERALPYPKRVVVFSPHPDDDVISMGGTIRRLVQQNHDVHVVYETSGNIAVGDEEVTRFMHFINGFNQLFDHNKDEVIKDKYQEIKHFLATKKDGDIDTRDILTIKGLIRRGEARTASTYNQIPLDHVHFLDLPFYESGRVEKFPMTEKDVEIVRDLLRKVQPHQIYVAGDLADPHGTHRKCTDAVLAAIDLEKQEGAPWLEECRIWMYRGAWAEWEIENIEMCVPMSPEELRAKRNAILKHQSQMESAPYLGNDERLFWQRAEDRNRATAELYDRLGLACYEAMEAFVEYKPL
;
A
#
# COMPACT_ATOMS: atom_id res chain seq x y z
N MET A 1 -1.51 -17.94 -9.53
CA MET A 1 -0.94 -16.77 -10.25
C MET A 1 -1.20 -15.55 -9.38
N ARG A 2 -0.19 -14.92 -8.80
CA ARG A 2 -0.40 -13.69 -8.01
C ARG A 2 -0.69 -12.55 -8.97
N LEU A 3 -1.93 -12.10 -9.02
CA LEU A 3 -2.30 -10.90 -9.76
C LEU A 3 -1.67 -9.68 -9.06
N ASN A 4 -0.82 -8.95 -9.77
CA ASN A 4 -0.32 -7.67 -9.28
C ASN A 4 -1.38 -6.59 -9.57
N LEU A 5 -2.38 -6.51 -8.71
CA LEU A 5 -3.50 -5.60 -8.88
C LEU A 5 -3.11 -4.13 -8.83
N SER A 6 -2.05 -3.76 -8.09
CA SER A 6 -1.56 -2.38 -8.08
C SER A 6 -1.23 -1.90 -9.49
N SER A 7 -0.54 -2.72 -10.28
CA SER A 7 -0.21 -2.38 -11.68
C SER A 7 -1.43 -2.38 -12.60
N GLN A 8 -2.46 -3.18 -12.28
CA GLN A 8 -3.71 -3.22 -13.07
C GLN A 8 -4.66 -2.07 -12.72
N ILE A 9 -4.71 -1.68 -11.44
CA ILE A 9 -5.58 -0.62 -10.95
C ILE A 9 -4.98 0.76 -11.23
N ALA A 10 -3.66 0.92 -11.01
CA ALA A 10 -3.00 2.22 -11.05
C ALA A 10 -3.28 2.92 -12.37
N PHE A 11 -3.27 2.17 -13.49
CA PHE A 11 -3.48 2.87 -14.75
C PHE A 11 -3.90 1.90 -15.82
N ASN A 12 -5.13 1.93 -16.13
CA ASN A 12 -5.63 1.38 -17.36
C ASN A 12 -4.68 1.76 -18.50
N LYS A 13 -3.74 0.88 -18.82
CA LYS A 13 -2.93 0.95 -20.03
C LYS A 13 -2.01 2.18 -20.11
N VAL A 14 -1.05 2.29 -19.18
CA VAL A 14 0.13 3.12 -19.45
C VAL A 14 0.84 2.50 -20.67
N PRO A 15 0.99 3.22 -21.78
CA PRO A 15 1.67 2.71 -22.95
C PRO A 15 3.09 2.25 -22.59
N GLU A 16 3.49 1.10 -23.12
CA GLU A 16 4.78 0.48 -22.79
C GLU A 16 5.97 1.42 -23.12
N GLU A 17 5.83 2.23 -24.14
CA GLU A 17 6.81 3.23 -24.56
C GLU A 17 7.13 4.27 -23.47
N TYR A 18 6.23 4.56 -22.54
CA TYR A 18 6.48 5.52 -21.47
C TYR A 18 7.40 4.97 -20.38
N TYR A 19 7.50 3.67 -20.23
CA TYR A 19 8.38 3.05 -19.24
C TYR A 19 9.48 2.15 -19.84
N HIS A 20 9.29 1.67 -21.09
CA HIS A 20 10.28 0.92 -21.86
C HIS A 20 10.62 1.64 -23.17
N PRO A 21 11.41 2.74 -23.13
CA PRO A 21 11.81 3.47 -24.32
C PRO A 21 12.68 2.61 -25.24
N ARG A 22 12.38 2.66 -26.55
CA ARG A 22 13.01 1.82 -27.59
C ARG A 22 14.37 2.32 -28.02
N SER A 23 14.69 3.58 -27.77
CA SER A 23 15.93 4.24 -28.19
C SER A 23 16.50 5.12 -27.09
N ALA A 24 17.81 5.45 -27.21
CA ALA A 24 18.46 6.39 -26.30
C ALA A 24 17.87 7.81 -26.38
N VAL A 25 17.36 8.21 -27.55
CA VAL A 25 16.71 9.51 -27.76
C VAL A 25 15.40 9.56 -27.01
N GLU A 26 14.51 8.57 -27.22
CA GLU A 26 13.24 8.46 -26.48
C GLU A 26 13.47 8.42 -24.96
N ARG A 27 14.46 7.64 -24.51
CA ARG A 27 14.83 7.61 -23.08
C ARG A 27 15.19 9.01 -22.57
N SER A 28 16.04 9.73 -23.30
CA SER A 28 16.46 11.08 -22.91
C SER A 28 15.31 12.08 -22.84
N GLU A 29 14.34 11.96 -23.75
CA GLU A 29 13.13 12.82 -23.74
C GLU A 29 12.22 12.47 -22.58
N LEU A 30 11.88 11.20 -22.42
CA LEU A 30 10.97 10.72 -21.35
C LEU A 30 11.51 11.00 -19.97
N THR A 31 12.81 10.80 -19.75
CA THR A 31 13.45 10.94 -18.44
C THR A 31 14.04 12.33 -18.19
N ARG A 32 13.76 13.32 -19.04
CA ARG A 32 14.38 14.67 -18.95
C ARG A 32 14.13 15.40 -17.62
N ARG A 33 13.15 14.98 -16.83
CA ARG A 33 12.87 15.51 -15.49
C ARG A 33 13.47 14.67 -14.38
N GLU A 34 13.92 13.47 -14.70
CA GLU A 34 14.47 12.53 -13.74
C GLU A 34 15.96 12.83 -13.53
N LYS A 35 16.35 12.91 -12.27
CA LYS A 35 17.72 13.21 -11.84
C LYS A 35 18.45 11.96 -11.33
N ILE A 36 17.70 10.88 -11.12
CA ILE A 36 18.23 9.52 -10.91
C ILE A 36 17.70 8.67 -12.06
N PRO A 37 18.52 7.91 -12.78
CA PRO A 37 18.04 6.94 -13.75
C PRO A 37 17.04 5.98 -13.15
N THR A 38 15.85 5.88 -13.75
CA THR A 38 14.80 4.97 -13.31
C THR A 38 14.59 3.86 -14.32
N ASP A 39 14.45 2.64 -13.83
CA ASP A 39 14.09 1.45 -14.58
C ASP A 39 12.74 0.94 -14.05
N ILE A 40 11.68 1.04 -14.88
CA ILE A 40 10.30 0.73 -14.48
C ILE A 40 9.90 -0.58 -15.14
N PHE A 41 9.34 -1.50 -14.36
CA PHE A 41 8.87 -2.80 -14.81
C PHE A 41 7.37 -2.96 -14.52
N PRO A 42 6.64 -3.74 -15.34
CA PRO A 42 5.23 -4.04 -15.06
C PRO A 42 5.02 -4.74 -13.71
N LYS A 43 5.99 -5.58 -13.31
CA LYS A 43 5.95 -6.39 -12.09
C LYS A 43 7.25 -6.31 -11.31
N MET A 44 7.15 -6.42 -10.00
CA MET A 44 8.31 -6.40 -9.10
C MET A 44 9.29 -7.54 -9.38
N GLU A 45 8.79 -8.72 -9.78
CA GLU A 45 9.60 -9.89 -10.08
C GLU A 45 10.56 -9.63 -11.26
N GLU A 46 10.09 -8.93 -12.29
CA GLU A 46 10.90 -8.56 -13.47
C GLU A 46 11.99 -7.57 -13.08
N GLY A 47 11.67 -6.58 -12.24
CA GLY A 47 12.66 -5.62 -11.73
C GLY A 47 13.71 -6.30 -10.84
N ALA A 48 13.29 -7.23 -9.99
CA ALA A 48 14.20 -8.02 -9.16
C ALA A 48 15.15 -8.87 -10.02
N GLN A 49 14.63 -9.53 -11.05
CA GLN A 49 15.44 -10.30 -12.02
C GLN A 49 16.48 -9.42 -12.71
N ALA A 50 16.09 -8.23 -13.17
CA ALA A 50 17.02 -7.30 -13.83
C ALA A 50 18.17 -6.87 -12.93
N ILE A 51 17.91 -6.63 -11.62
CA ILE A 51 18.95 -6.33 -10.65
C ILE A 51 19.87 -7.54 -10.47
N VAL A 52 19.31 -8.74 -10.30
CA VAL A 52 20.09 -9.96 -10.08
C VAL A 52 20.93 -10.31 -11.30
N ASP A 53 20.43 -10.07 -12.53
CA ASP A 53 21.23 -10.23 -13.77
C ASP A 53 22.51 -9.38 -13.72
N ALA A 54 22.40 -8.13 -13.29
CA ALA A 54 23.53 -7.23 -13.20
C ALA A 54 24.51 -7.64 -12.08
N VAL A 55 23.99 -8.04 -10.93
CA VAL A 55 24.81 -8.52 -9.78
C VAL A 55 25.52 -9.83 -10.13
N GLU A 56 24.81 -10.79 -10.72
CA GLU A 56 25.36 -12.07 -11.17
C GLU A 56 26.52 -11.85 -12.16
N LYS A 57 26.30 -11.00 -13.15
CA LYS A 57 27.35 -10.65 -14.12
C LYS A 57 28.60 -10.10 -13.45
N LEU A 58 28.42 -9.23 -12.44
CA LEU A 58 29.55 -8.64 -11.71
C LEU A 58 30.26 -9.67 -10.84
N ILE A 59 29.54 -10.53 -10.11
CA ILE A 59 30.13 -11.60 -9.30
C ILE A 59 30.97 -12.52 -10.18
N LYS A 60 30.45 -12.99 -11.32
CA LYS A 60 31.15 -13.86 -12.26
C LYS A 60 32.38 -13.17 -12.87
N GLN A 61 32.28 -11.89 -13.21
CA GLN A 61 33.43 -11.13 -13.71
C GLN A 61 34.54 -11.02 -12.65
N LYS A 62 34.17 -10.68 -11.41
CA LYS A 62 35.13 -10.58 -10.31
C LYS A 62 35.79 -11.92 -10.01
N ASP A 63 35.04 -13.00 -10.07
CA ASP A 63 35.55 -14.36 -9.89
C ASP A 63 36.56 -14.70 -10.98
N SER A 64 36.26 -14.45 -12.24
CA SER A 64 37.19 -14.65 -13.35
C SER A 64 38.48 -13.83 -13.24
N ASP A 65 38.40 -12.67 -12.57
CA ASP A 65 39.55 -11.80 -12.29
C ASP A 65 40.32 -12.23 -11.00
N GLY A 66 39.86 -13.28 -10.29
CA GLY A 66 40.43 -13.71 -9.01
C GLY A 66 40.18 -12.71 -7.88
N ARG A 67 39.11 -11.92 -7.94
CA ARG A 67 38.79 -10.85 -6.99
C ARG A 67 37.49 -11.14 -6.25
N MET A 68 37.42 -10.60 -5.04
CA MET A 68 36.19 -10.62 -4.27
C MET A 68 35.21 -9.56 -4.81
N CYS A 69 33.91 -9.89 -4.79
CA CYS A 69 32.80 -8.96 -5.03
C CYS A 69 32.23 -8.49 -3.70
N VAL A 70 32.20 -7.19 -3.47
CA VAL A 70 31.77 -6.60 -2.20
C VAL A 70 30.35 -6.05 -2.35
N LEU A 71 29.41 -6.62 -1.61
CA LEU A 71 28.01 -6.23 -1.61
C LEU A 71 27.64 -5.48 -0.31
N GLY A 72 27.00 -4.34 -0.44
CA GLY A 72 26.31 -3.66 0.66
C GLY A 72 24.83 -4.00 0.63
N LEU A 73 24.28 -4.55 1.70
CA LEU A 73 22.92 -5.07 1.73
C LEU A 73 22.07 -4.38 2.81
N GLY A 74 20.87 -3.95 2.45
CA GLY A 74 19.82 -3.56 3.38
C GLY A 74 18.89 -4.72 3.74
N THR A 75 17.96 -4.51 4.68
CA THR A 75 17.01 -5.54 5.14
C THR A 75 15.54 -5.20 4.87
N GLY A 76 15.26 -4.06 4.23
CA GLY A 76 13.90 -3.64 3.91
C GLY A 76 13.13 -4.68 3.09
N THR A 77 11.82 -4.72 3.26
CA THR A 77 10.92 -5.66 2.56
C THR A 77 11.01 -5.56 1.03
N SER A 78 11.33 -4.38 0.49
CA SER A 78 11.53 -4.18 -0.95
C SER A 78 12.70 -4.96 -1.53
N LEU A 79 13.65 -5.42 -0.70
CA LEU A 79 14.78 -6.23 -1.13
C LEU A 79 14.51 -7.74 -1.13
N THR A 80 13.43 -8.18 -0.49
CA THR A 80 13.05 -9.61 -0.40
C THR A 80 12.96 -10.29 -1.77
N PRO A 81 12.31 -9.73 -2.79
CA PRO A 81 12.24 -10.37 -4.11
C PRO A 81 13.61 -10.56 -4.78
N ILE A 82 14.55 -9.64 -4.52
CA ILE A 82 15.91 -9.72 -5.03
C ILE A 82 16.66 -10.87 -4.35
N TYR A 83 16.55 -11.00 -3.03
CA TYR A 83 17.19 -12.10 -2.28
C TYR A 83 16.60 -13.46 -2.64
N GLU A 84 15.28 -13.56 -2.80
CA GLU A 84 14.62 -14.78 -3.26
C GLU A 84 15.11 -15.20 -4.65
N GLU A 85 15.28 -14.25 -5.57
CA GLU A 85 15.79 -14.53 -6.92
C GLU A 85 17.28 -14.94 -6.88
N MET A 86 18.09 -14.31 -6.04
CA MET A 86 19.50 -14.71 -5.83
C MET A 86 19.60 -16.15 -5.33
N VAL A 87 18.79 -16.52 -4.32
CA VAL A 87 18.73 -17.88 -3.78
C VAL A 87 18.26 -18.87 -4.84
N ARG A 88 17.23 -18.54 -5.59
CA ARG A 88 16.72 -19.37 -6.70
C ARG A 88 17.82 -19.70 -7.72
N ARG A 89 18.62 -18.70 -8.10
CA ARG A 89 19.74 -18.90 -9.04
C ARG A 89 20.88 -19.73 -8.44
N TYR A 90 21.15 -19.57 -7.17
CA TYR A 90 22.10 -20.41 -6.46
C TYR A 90 21.64 -21.87 -6.40
N GLU A 91 20.40 -22.14 -5.98
CA GLU A 91 19.80 -23.46 -5.94
C GLU A 91 19.75 -24.13 -7.32
N ALA A 92 19.58 -23.32 -8.38
CA ALA A 92 19.65 -23.80 -9.77
C ALA A 92 21.09 -24.01 -10.31
N GLY A 93 22.12 -23.76 -9.50
CA GLY A 93 23.53 -23.87 -9.90
C GLY A 93 24.00 -22.81 -10.92
N GLN A 94 23.23 -21.72 -11.09
CA GLN A 94 23.53 -20.65 -12.01
C GLN A 94 24.50 -19.60 -11.43
N LEU A 95 24.45 -19.41 -10.11
CA LEU A 95 25.21 -18.41 -9.38
C LEU A 95 25.85 -19.04 -8.13
N SER A 96 27.11 -18.71 -7.84
CA SER A 96 27.81 -19.01 -6.59
C SER A 96 28.25 -17.72 -5.93
N PHE A 97 28.30 -17.70 -4.62
CA PHE A 97 28.68 -16.54 -3.81
C PHE A 97 30.01 -16.76 -3.06
N HIS A 98 30.79 -17.77 -3.43
CA HIS A 98 32.07 -18.11 -2.75
C HIS A 98 33.08 -16.96 -2.75
N ASN A 99 33.04 -16.08 -3.78
CA ASN A 99 33.91 -14.90 -3.91
C ASN A 99 33.17 -13.60 -3.46
N VAL A 100 32.14 -13.69 -2.61
CA VAL A 100 31.37 -12.53 -2.17
C VAL A 100 31.72 -12.15 -0.73
N ILE A 101 31.85 -10.85 -0.49
CA ILE A 101 31.90 -10.22 0.84
C ILE A 101 30.64 -9.38 1.02
N VAL A 102 30.00 -9.50 2.18
CA VAL A 102 28.78 -8.77 2.50
C VAL A 102 29.00 -7.81 3.65
N PHE A 103 28.53 -6.58 3.46
CA PHE A 103 28.38 -5.57 4.52
C PHE A 103 26.90 -5.24 4.73
N ASN A 104 26.37 -5.50 5.94
CA ASN A 104 25.03 -5.08 6.31
C ASN A 104 24.98 -3.54 6.47
N ALA A 105 24.02 -2.89 5.85
CA ALA A 105 23.93 -1.42 5.82
C ALA A 105 23.60 -0.79 7.17
N TYR A 106 22.82 -1.48 8.03
CA TYR A 106 22.41 -0.98 9.34
C TYR A 106 21.96 -2.09 10.27
N GLU A 107 21.98 -1.82 11.59
CA GLU A 107 21.48 -2.72 12.62
C GLU A 107 20.80 -1.93 13.72
N TYR A 108 19.70 -2.46 14.27
CA TYR A 108 19.02 -1.89 15.44
C TYR A 108 19.93 -1.88 16.68
N TYR A 109 19.80 -0.81 17.46
CA TYR A 109 20.66 -0.64 18.65
C TYR A 109 19.85 -0.13 19.87
N PRO A 110 20.00 -0.74 21.06
CA PRO A 110 20.67 -2.04 21.28
C PRO A 110 19.73 -3.20 20.92
N LEU A 111 20.26 -4.23 20.28
CA LEU A 111 19.53 -5.46 19.99
C LEU A 111 20.51 -6.65 19.94
N LYS A 112 20.11 -7.83 20.40
CA LYS A 112 20.96 -9.03 20.28
C LYS A 112 20.97 -9.53 18.84
N PRO A 113 22.11 -10.02 18.31
CA PRO A 113 22.20 -10.51 16.92
C PRO A 113 21.36 -11.77 16.66
N ASP A 114 21.01 -12.52 17.69
CA ASP A 114 20.16 -13.72 17.62
C ASP A 114 18.66 -13.40 17.76
N ASP A 115 18.29 -12.13 18.01
CA ASP A 115 16.91 -11.69 17.98
C ASP A 115 16.35 -11.85 16.55
N LYS A 116 15.13 -12.39 16.45
CA LYS A 116 14.46 -12.61 15.15
C LYS A 116 14.30 -11.34 14.32
N ASN A 117 14.24 -10.17 14.99
CA ASN A 117 14.05 -8.87 14.37
C ASN A 117 15.37 -8.17 14.02
N SER A 118 16.52 -8.69 14.48
CA SER A 118 17.83 -8.16 14.10
C SER A 118 18.01 -8.20 12.58
N CYS A 119 18.56 -7.11 12.02
CA CYS A 119 18.77 -7.00 10.57
C CYS A 119 19.69 -8.11 10.05
N ILE A 120 20.78 -8.41 10.77
CA ILE A 120 21.67 -9.49 10.35
C ILE A 120 20.98 -10.85 10.40
N ARG A 121 20.12 -11.10 11.42
CA ARG A 121 19.35 -12.35 11.49
C ARG A 121 18.37 -12.48 10.33
N GLN A 122 17.73 -11.39 9.94
CA GLN A 122 16.85 -11.38 8.77
C GLN A 122 17.62 -11.62 7.46
N LEU A 123 18.82 -11.05 7.30
CA LEU A 123 19.68 -11.33 6.14
C LEU A 123 20.10 -12.80 6.10
N HIS A 124 20.45 -13.38 7.25
CA HIS A 124 20.74 -14.82 7.34
C HIS A 124 19.56 -15.65 6.85
N ALA A 125 18.35 -15.41 7.37
CA ALA A 125 17.17 -16.16 7.01
C ALA A 125 16.76 -16.03 5.53
N ARG A 126 16.94 -14.83 4.94
CA ARG A 126 16.51 -14.55 3.55
C ARG A 126 17.55 -14.93 2.50
N LEU A 127 18.84 -14.82 2.83
CA LEU A 127 19.93 -15.01 1.85
C LEU A 127 21.12 -15.79 2.42
N LEU A 128 21.77 -15.33 3.49
CA LEU A 128 23.13 -15.71 3.83
C LEU A 128 23.28 -17.18 4.24
N ASP A 129 22.28 -17.77 4.93
CA ASP A 129 22.25 -19.20 5.31
C ASP A 129 21.81 -20.10 4.14
N ARG A 130 21.40 -19.53 3.01
CA ARG A 130 20.84 -20.24 1.86
C ARG A 130 21.76 -20.28 0.65
N VAL A 131 22.95 -19.68 0.76
CA VAL A 131 23.96 -19.60 -0.30
C VAL A 131 25.37 -19.88 0.26
N ASP A 132 26.39 -20.02 -0.59
CA ASP A 132 27.74 -20.43 -0.25
C ASP A 132 28.69 -19.30 0.17
N ILE A 133 28.19 -18.25 0.81
CA ILE A 133 29.04 -17.17 1.36
C ILE A 133 29.79 -17.68 2.58
N ALA A 134 31.12 -17.51 2.59
CA ALA A 134 31.94 -17.88 3.72
C ALA A 134 31.62 -16.99 4.95
N PRO A 135 31.39 -17.56 6.16
CA PRO A 135 31.00 -16.78 7.34
C PRO A 135 31.95 -15.64 7.70
N GLN A 136 33.25 -15.77 7.46
CA GLN A 136 34.25 -14.73 7.69
C GLN A 136 34.13 -13.55 6.73
N ASN A 137 33.34 -13.65 5.68
CA ASN A 137 33.08 -12.61 4.68
C ASN A 137 31.78 -11.83 4.97
N ILE A 138 31.11 -12.09 6.10
CA ILE A 138 29.88 -11.43 6.49
C ILE A 138 30.18 -10.43 7.59
N PHE A 139 29.89 -9.16 7.35
CA PHE A 139 30.09 -8.06 8.29
C PHE A 139 28.76 -7.32 8.56
N SER A 140 28.45 -7.17 9.84
CA SER A 140 27.29 -6.40 10.31
C SER A 140 27.71 -5.46 11.42
N PRO A 141 27.05 -4.32 11.60
CA PRO A 141 27.25 -3.50 12.79
C PRO A 141 26.99 -4.29 14.07
N ASP A 142 27.88 -4.17 15.05
CA ASP A 142 27.73 -4.83 16.35
C ASP A 142 26.79 -4.00 17.23
N SER A 143 25.57 -4.50 17.38
CA SER A 143 24.49 -3.88 18.15
C SER A 143 24.59 -4.13 19.66
N THR A 144 25.59 -4.88 20.12
CA THR A 144 25.84 -5.19 21.55
C THR A 144 26.91 -4.32 22.18
N ILE A 145 27.63 -3.54 21.36
CA ILE A 145 28.74 -2.71 21.81
C ILE A 145 28.26 -1.63 22.78
N ASN A 146 29.05 -1.34 23.81
CA ASN A 146 28.73 -0.26 24.74
C ASN A 146 28.71 1.10 24.00
N GLN A 147 27.70 1.93 24.31
CA GLN A 147 27.44 3.21 23.63
C GLN A 147 28.66 4.13 23.58
N ASN A 148 29.51 4.11 24.59
CA ASN A 148 30.73 4.92 24.65
C ASN A 148 31.75 4.55 23.58
N TYR A 149 31.68 3.36 23.03
CA TYR A 149 32.62 2.85 22.00
C TYR A 149 32.04 2.87 20.60
N VAL A 150 30.74 3.14 20.43
CA VAL A 150 30.07 3.09 19.13
C VAL A 150 30.75 3.96 18.08
N LEU A 151 31.16 5.18 18.42
CA LEU A 151 31.82 6.08 17.48
C LEU A 151 33.15 5.50 16.94
N ASN A 152 33.96 4.91 17.84
CA ASN A 152 35.21 4.28 17.42
C ASN A 152 34.96 3.02 16.58
N TYR A 153 33.97 2.24 16.96
CA TYR A 153 33.53 1.06 16.21
C TYR A 153 33.06 1.43 14.79
N CYS A 154 32.24 2.45 14.63
CA CYS A 154 31.82 2.94 13.31
C CYS A 154 33.00 3.33 12.42
N ARG A 155 34.03 3.97 12.99
CA ARG A 155 35.30 4.25 12.25
C ARG A 155 36.01 2.99 11.82
N GLN A 156 36.05 1.96 12.65
CA GLN A 156 36.62 0.65 12.28
C GLN A 156 35.80 -0.06 11.21
N TYR A 157 34.47 0.08 11.24
CA TYR A 157 33.59 -0.45 10.21
C TYR A 157 33.87 0.19 8.84
N GLU A 158 34.03 1.52 8.79
CA GLU A 158 34.45 2.25 7.59
C GLU A 158 35.84 1.80 7.08
N GLN A 159 36.79 1.62 8.01
CA GLN A 159 38.13 1.12 7.65
C GLN A 159 38.06 -0.29 7.07
N ARG A 160 37.19 -1.16 7.60
CA ARG A 160 36.98 -2.51 7.08
C ARG A 160 36.43 -2.47 5.64
N ILE A 161 35.43 -1.64 5.36
CA ILE A 161 34.89 -1.45 4.02
C ILE A 161 36.02 -1.00 3.07
N ASN A 162 36.80 -0.02 3.48
CA ASN A 162 37.90 0.49 2.66
C ASN A 162 39.00 -0.58 2.43
N SER A 163 39.30 -1.42 3.43
CA SER A 163 40.32 -2.49 3.31
C SER A 163 39.91 -3.60 2.34
N CYS A 164 38.59 -3.81 2.16
CA CYS A 164 38.03 -4.71 1.15
C CYS A 164 37.97 -4.07 -0.25
N GLY A 165 38.46 -2.85 -0.42
CA GLY A 165 38.46 -2.11 -1.69
C GLY A 165 37.18 -1.31 -1.93
N GLY A 166 36.32 -1.13 -0.94
CA GLY A 166 35.00 -0.45 -1.02
C GLY A 166 33.90 -1.34 -1.55
N ILE A 167 32.68 -0.86 -1.53
CA ILE A 167 31.47 -1.58 -1.95
C ILE A 167 31.33 -1.54 -3.48
N ASP A 168 31.19 -2.70 -4.11
CA ASP A 168 30.96 -2.79 -5.56
C ASP A 168 29.52 -2.50 -5.93
N VAL A 169 28.57 -3.12 -5.20
CA VAL A 169 27.13 -2.87 -5.39
C VAL A 169 26.46 -2.67 -4.04
N MET A 170 25.68 -1.62 -3.93
CA MET A 170 24.83 -1.33 -2.78
C MET A 170 23.37 -1.58 -3.16
N LEU A 171 22.66 -2.41 -2.38
CA LEU A 171 21.23 -2.68 -2.52
C LEU A 171 20.46 -2.01 -1.40
N LEU A 172 19.56 -1.09 -1.74
CA LEU A 172 18.80 -0.28 -0.78
C LEU A 172 17.32 -0.25 -1.14
N GLY A 173 16.48 -0.17 -0.12
CA GLY A 173 15.11 0.30 -0.22
C GLY A 173 15.00 1.76 0.18
N ILE A 174 13.84 2.37 -0.06
CA ILE A 174 13.50 3.72 0.38
C ILE A 174 12.38 3.67 1.42
N GLY A 175 12.53 4.41 2.51
CA GLY A 175 11.47 4.62 3.48
C GLY A 175 10.55 5.78 3.11
N ARG A 176 9.41 5.94 3.80
CA ARG A 176 8.38 6.96 3.51
C ARG A 176 8.86 8.39 3.63
N MET A 177 9.85 8.64 4.50
CA MET A 177 10.47 9.95 4.65
C MET A 177 11.67 10.15 3.71
N GLY A 178 11.88 9.26 2.73
CA GLY A 178 13.04 9.30 1.85
C GLY A 178 14.33 8.83 2.50
N ASN A 179 14.25 8.17 3.64
CA ASN A 179 15.39 7.58 4.30
C ASN A 179 15.92 6.39 3.50
N ILE A 180 17.25 6.29 3.39
CA ILE A 180 17.98 5.14 2.82
C ILE A 180 18.90 4.54 3.89
N ALA A 181 18.99 3.22 3.96
CA ALA A 181 19.38 2.53 5.17
C ALA A 181 18.51 3.08 6.32
N THR A 182 19.09 3.66 7.35
CA THR A 182 18.35 4.41 8.37
C THR A 182 18.83 5.87 8.48
N ASN A 183 19.25 6.46 7.36
CA ASN A 183 19.57 7.88 7.30
C ASN A 183 18.29 8.70 7.25
N GLU A 184 17.89 9.25 8.39
CA GLU A 184 16.69 10.06 8.57
C GLU A 184 16.85 11.48 8.00
N PRO A 185 15.73 12.21 7.78
CA PRO A 185 15.75 13.63 7.44
C PRO A 185 16.71 14.42 8.34
N GLY A 186 17.49 15.33 7.73
CA GLY A 186 18.59 16.04 8.42
C GLY A 186 19.94 15.32 8.31
N SER A 187 20.02 14.12 7.77
CA SER A 187 21.29 13.50 7.40
C SER A 187 21.96 14.30 6.27
N THR A 188 23.28 14.48 6.34
CA THR A 188 24.03 15.27 5.35
C THR A 188 24.83 14.39 4.40
N VAL A 189 25.22 14.94 3.27
CA VAL A 189 26.07 14.26 2.26
C VAL A 189 27.42 13.79 2.85
N THR A 190 27.89 14.41 3.94
CA THR A 190 29.15 14.08 4.62
C THR A 190 28.98 13.08 5.76
N SER A 191 27.75 12.67 6.08
CA SER A 191 27.49 11.71 7.15
C SER A 191 28.13 10.36 6.84
N THR A 192 28.98 9.88 7.75
CA THR A 192 29.61 8.54 7.73
C THR A 192 28.82 7.58 8.64
N SER A 193 29.31 6.35 8.77
CA SER A 193 28.70 5.36 9.68
C SER A 193 28.59 5.90 11.11
N ARG A 194 27.43 5.79 11.73
CA ARG A 194 27.12 6.40 13.04
C ARG A 194 25.91 5.76 13.72
N LEU A 195 25.78 6.02 15.00
CA LEU A 195 24.55 5.80 15.76
C LEU A 195 23.57 6.95 15.44
N ILE A 196 22.32 6.59 15.17
CA ILE A 196 21.22 7.55 14.97
C ILE A 196 20.04 7.20 15.87
N LEU A 197 19.24 8.20 16.20
CA LEU A 197 17.91 8.01 16.78
C LEU A 197 16.92 7.86 15.62
N LEU A 198 16.06 6.85 15.71
CA LEU A 198 15.03 6.63 14.71
C LEU A 198 13.87 7.61 14.89
N ASP A 199 13.41 8.19 13.79
CA ASP A 199 12.20 8.99 13.75
C ASP A 199 10.96 8.13 14.13
N PRO A 200 9.93 8.69 14.79
CA PRO A 200 8.71 7.98 15.11
C PRO A 200 8.03 7.31 13.89
N VAL A 201 8.04 7.96 12.73
CA VAL A 201 7.49 7.39 11.47
C VAL A 201 8.28 6.17 11.02
N ALA A 202 9.62 6.26 11.07
CA ALA A 202 10.48 5.12 10.73
C ALA A 202 10.28 3.96 11.73
N ARG A 203 10.18 4.24 13.03
CA ARG A 203 9.88 3.23 14.05
C ARG A 203 8.52 2.56 13.82
N GLU A 204 7.54 3.31 13.38
CA GLU A 204 6.24 2.78 13.04
C GLU A 204 6.29 1.85 11.81
N GLU A 205 6.95 2.24 10.72
CA GLU A 205 7.19 1.33 9.58
C GLU A 205 7.88 0.03 10.02
N MET A 206 8.85 0.13 10.91
CA MET A 206 9.61 -1.02 11.44
C MET A 206 8.80 -1.86 12.42
N SER A 207 7.79 -1.29 13.09
CA SER A 207 6.93 -1.98 14.06
C SER A 207 6.20 -3.19 13.48
N MET A 208 6.02 -3.21 12.15
CA MET A 208 5.45 -4.38 11.46
C MET A 208 6.26 -5.68 11.65
N SER A 209 7.56 -5.56 11.90
CA SER A 209 8.44 -6.69 12.22
C SER A 209 8.52 -6.98 13.73
N PHE A 210 8.14 -6.00 14.54
CA PHE A 210 8.05 -6.11 16.00
C PHE A 210 6.57 -6.22 16.40
N ALA A 211 6.28 -6.70 17.58
CA ALA A 211 4.88 -6.84 18.03
C ALA A 211 4.21 -5.47 18.32
N SER A 212 5.01 -4.43 18.59
CA SER A 212 4.53 -3.05 18.76
C SER A 212 5.64 -2.04 18.44
N GLN A 213 5.28 -0.77 18.28
CA GLN A 213 6.24 0.31 18.06
C GLN A 213 7.20 0.51 19.24
N ASP A 214 6.73 0.27 20.46
CA ASP A 214 7.54 0.43 21.67
C ASP A 214 8.67 -0.59 21.76
N LEU A 215 8.50 -1.75 21.11
CA LEU A 215 9.51 -2.80 21.02
C LEU A 215 10.58 -2.54 19.95
N VAL A 216 10.36 -1.59 19.05
CA VAL A 216 11.38 -1.17 18.09
C VAL A 216 12.47 -0.44 18.83
N PRO A 217 13.75 -0.88 18.77
CA PRO A 217 14.84 -0.16 19.38
C PRO A 217 14.86 1.30 18.95
N PRO A 218 15.12 2.25 19.85
CA PRO A 218 15.04 3.67 19.54
C PRO A 218 16.16 4.14 18.60
N CYS A 219 17.24 3.38 18.49
CA CYS A 219 18.42 3.76 17.73
C CYS A 219 18.80 2.70 16.70
N CYS A 220 19.63 3.11 15.72
CA CYS A 220 20.31 2.23 14.78
C CYS A 220 21.77 2.65 14.60
N ILE A 221 22.65 1.67 14.37
CA ILE A 221 23.97 1.91 13.78
C ILE A 221 23.83 1.76 12.27
N THR A 222 24.08 2.81 11.50
CA THR A 222 23.85 2.85 10.06
C THR A 222 25.08 3.34 9.30
N MET A 223 25.29 2.80 8.10
CA MET A 223 26.14 3.44 7.09
C MET A 223 25.59 4.84 6.79
N GLY A 224 26.44 5.84 6.76
CA GLY A 224 26.04 7.19 6.41
C GLY A 224 25.94 7.44 4.92
N ILE A 225 25.35 8.56 4.53
CA ILE A 225 25.23 8.97 3.13
C ILE A 225 26.58 8.97 2.41
N ALA A 226 27.63 9.53 3.05
CA ALA A 226 28.98 9.53 2.46
C ALA A 226 29.54 8.12 2.21
N THR A 227 29.19 7.16 3.06
CA THR A 227 29.62 5.76 2.91
C THR A 227 28.89 5.11 1.75
N ILE A 228 27.57 5.34 1.68
CA ILE A 228 26.71 4.82 0.59
C ILE A 228 27.16 5.37 -0.76
N LEU A 229 27.38 6.68 -0.87
CA LEU A 229 27.84 7.35 -2.10
C LEU A 229 29.23 6.95 -2.60
N LYS A 230 30.02 6.24 -1.78
CA LYS A 230 31.30 5.66 -2.21
C LYS A 230 31.16 4.30 -2.89
N ALA A 231 29.99 3.67 -2.85
CA ALA A 231 29.75 2.44 -3.60
C ALA A 231 29.95 2.71 -5.10
N ARG A 232 30.41 1.69 -5.85
CA ARG A 232 30.60 1.86 -7.30
C ARG A 232 29.29 1.90 -8.05
N LYS A 233 28.33 1.11 -7.61
CA LYS A 233 26.98 1.05 -8.16
C LYS A 233 25.95 0.96 -7.03
N ILE A 234 24.83 1.64 -7.20
CA ILE A 234 23.73 1.64 -6.24
C ILE A 234 22.44 1.27 -6.95
N TYR A 235 21.73 0.28 -6.41
CA TYR A 235 20.35 0.00 -6.76
C TYR A 235 19.45 0.40 -5.61
N LEU A 236 18.56 1.35 -5.88
CA LEU A 236 17.46 1.71 -4.98
C LEU A 236 16.20 1.03 -5.49
N THR A 237 15.37 0.47 -4.60
CA THR A 237 14.17 -0.25 -5.01
C THR A 237 12.94 0.17 -4.24
N ALA A 238 11.79 0.17 -4.93
CA ALA A 238 10.48 0.32 -4.32
C ALA A 238 9.41 -0.40 -5.16
N TRP A 239 8.41 -0.96 -4.49
CA TRP A 239 7.32 -1.71 -5.10
C TRP A 239 5.98 -1.28 -4.54
N GLY A 240 4.96 -1.18 -5.41
CA GLY A 240 3.62 -0.77 -5.04
C GLY A 240 3.46 0.74 -4.84
N GLU A 241 2.22 1.18 -4.67
CA GLU A 241 1.86 2.60 -4.68
C GLU A 241 2.10 3.36 -3.36
N SER A 242 2.48 2.64 -2.28
CA SER A 242 2.59 3.25 -0.94
C SER A 242 3.68 4.33 -0.80
N LYS A 243 4.62 4.40 -1.76
CA LYS A 243 5.80 5.30 -1.72
C LYS A 243 5.89 6.23 -2.92
N THR A 244 4.83 6.35 -3.72
CA THR A 244 4.83 7.13 -4.97
C THR A 244 5.23 8.58 -4.80
N ASP A 245 4.77 9.24 -3.73
CA ASP A 245 5.08 10.65 -3.45
C ASP A 245 6.57 10.86 -3.16
N ILE A 246 7.15 10.00 -2.31
CA ILE A 246 8.57 10.13 -1.97
C ILE A 246 9.47 9.72 -3.11
N ILE A 247 9.03 8.79 -3.97
CA ILE A 247 9.73 8.41 -5.19
C ILE A 247 9.80 9.60 -6.15
N GLN A 248 8.66 10.23 -6.44
CA GLN A 248 8.60 11.40 -7.32
C GLN A 248 9.51 12.52 -6.82
N LYS A 249 9.43 12.85 -5.52
CA LYS A 249 10.30 13.87 -4.91
C LYS A 249 11.78 13.49 -4.99
N THR A 250 12.12 12.24 -4.70
CA THR A 250 13.51 11.74 -4.75
C THR A 250 14.10 11.83 -6.15
N VAL A 251 13.29 11.52 -7.17
CA VAL A 251 13.77 11.40 -8.57
C VAL A 251 13.73 12.73 -9.30
N GLU A 252 12.68 13.55 -9.12
CA GLU A 252 12.41 14.72 -9.95
C GLU A 252 12.66 16.06 -9.25
N GLU A 253 12.57 16.14 -7.91
CA GLU A 253 12.80 17.38 -7.17
C GLU A 253 14.29 17.64 -6.92
N HIS A 254 14.62 18.78 -6.31
CA HIS A 254 15.99 19.13 -5.97
C HIS A 254 16.51 18.31 -4.79
N VAL A 255 17.83 18.10 -4.77
CA VAL A 255 18.51 17.48 -3.62
C VAL A 255 18.21 18.25 -2.34
N SER A 256 17.80 17.53 -1.31
CA SER A 256 17.43 18.10 0.01
C SER A 256 17.82 17.13 1.12
N ASP A 257 18.29 17.68 2.24
CA ASP A 257 18.51 16.94 3.48
C ASP A 257 17.20 16.47 4.15
N SER A 258 16.07 17.07 3.78
CA SER A 258 14.74 16.59 4.16
C SER A 258 14.37 15.27 3.47
N ILE A 259 15.06 14.89 2.40
CA ILE A 259 14.87 13.65 1.65
C ILE A 259 16.24 13.02 1.40
N PRO A 260 16.78 12.24 2.34
CA PRO A 260 18.14 11.70 2.23
C PRO A 260 18.40 10.89 0.96
N ALA A 261 17.40 10.18 0.44
CA ALA A 261 17.51 9.47 -0.84
C ALA A 261 17.82 10.41 -2.03
N SER A 262 17.45 11.69 -1.95
CA SER A 262 17.72 12.67 -3.01
C SER A 262 19.22 12.90 -3.22
N PHE A 263 20.08 12.66 -2.21
CA PHE A 263 21.54 12.72 -2.39
C PHE A 263 22.07 11.73 -3.42
N LEU A 264 21.33 10.65 -3.70
CA LEU A 264 21.69 9.69 -4.76
C LEU A 264 21.70 10.32 -6.15
N GLN A 265 21.06 11.48 -6.36
CA GLN A 265 21.15 12.26 -7.60
C GLN A 265 22.60 12.72 -7.89
N THR A 266 23.47 12.77 -6.87
CA THR A 266 24.87 13.17 -7.02
C THR A 266 25.81 11.99 -7.29
N HIS A 267 25.30 10.77 -7.28
CA HIS A 267 26.07 9.56 -7.52
C HIS A 267 26.10 9.19 -9.02
N ASN A 268 27.26 8.75 -9.52
CA ASN A 268 27.46 8.56 -10.96
C ASN A 268 26.76 7.31 -11.55
N ASP A 269 26.50 6.28 -10.74
CA ASP A 269 25.93 5.01 -11.21
C ASP A 269 24.90 4.50 -10.18
N THR A 270 23.81 5.27 -10.04
CA THR A 270 22.63 4.88 -9.28
C THR A 270 21.49 4.58 -10.23
N HIS A 271 20.78 3.48 -9.99
CA HIS A 271 19.54 3.11 -10.67
C HIS A 271 18.41 2.94 -9.64
N PHE A 272 17.29 3.58 -9.91
CA PHE A 272 16.08 3.34 -9.11
C PHE A 272 15.18 2.37 -9.88
N VAL A 273 15.13 1.13 -9.41
CA VAL A 273 14.34 0.06 -10.01
C VAL A 273 13.02 -0.08 -9.27
N MET A 274 11.92 -0.01 -10.01
CA MET A 274 10.58 -0.01 -9.43
C MET A 274 9.54 -0.65 -10.35
N ASP A 275 8.39 -1.02 -9.78
CA ASP A 275 7.25 -1.42 -10.59
C ASP A 275 6.43 -0.19 -11.07
N LEU A 276 5.52 -0.43 -12.00
CA LEU A 276 4.69 0.62 -12.58
C LEU A 276 3.79 1.31 -11.53
N ALA A 277 3.37 0.57 -10.49
CA ALA A 277 2.58 1.13 -9.41
C ALA A 277 3.38 2.13 -8.57
N ALA A 278 4.63 1.80 -8.23
CA ALA A 278 5.55 2.69 -7.52
C ALA A 278 5.90 3.93 -8.34
N ALA A 279 6.00 3.79 -9.67
CA ALA A 279 6.31 4.87 -10.61
C ALA A 279 5.14 5.80 -10.93
N SER A 280 3.95 5.53 -10.41
CA SER A 280 2.68 6.12 -10.86
C SER A 280 2.61 7.67 -10.81
N LYS A 281 3.42 8.32 -9.98
CA LYS A 281 3.50 9.79 -9.90
C LYS A 281 4.69 10.41 -10.64
N LEU A 282 5.55 9.61 -11.27
CA LEU A 282 6.60 10.17 -12.14
C LEU A 282 5.98 10.87 -13.35
N THR A 283 6.56 12.01 -13.74
CA THR A 283 5.99 12.87 -14.79
C THR A 283 5.73 12.12 -16.09
N ARG A 284 6.63 11.22 -16.52
CA ARG A 284 6.45 10.44 -17.76
C ARG A 284 5.28 9.45 -17.69
N ILE A 285 4.82 9.10 -16.48
CA ILE A 285 3.70 8.18 -16.27
C ILE A 285 2.39 8.94 -16.11
N VAL A 286 2.37 9.95 -15.20
CA VAL A 286 1.13 10.66 -14.86
C VAL A 286 0.83 11.83 -15.79
N HIS A 287 1.86 12.51 -16.31
CA HIS A 287 1.75 13.68 -17.17
C HIS A 287 2.65 13.56 -18.41
N PRO A 288 2.50 12.50 -19.23
CA PRO A 288 3.44 12.22 -20.33
C PRO A 288 3.54 13.35 -21.37
N TRP A 289 2.47 14.12 -21.57
CA TRP A 289 2.48 15.30 -22.46
C TRP A 289 3.51 16.39 -22.07
N LEU A 290 4.04 16.35 -20.85
CA LEU A 290 5.08 17.28 -20.42
C LEU A 290 6.48 16.84 -20.84
N VAL A 291 6.64 15.63 -21.36
CA VAL A 291 7.94 15.04 -21.70
C VAL A 291 7.98 14.47 -23.12
N THR A 292 6.86 14.07 -23.69
CA THR A 292 6.80 13.51 -25.06
C THR A 292 5.47 13.83 -25.71
N SER A 293 5.33 13.59 -27.02
CA SER A 293 4.03 13.58 -27.70
C SER A 293 3.24 12.36 -27.25
N CYS A 294 1.91 12.47 -27.23
CA CYS A 294 1.02 11.48 -26.66
C CYS A 294 -0.06 11.02 -27.65
N ASP A 295 -0.43 9.77 -27.56
CA ASP A 295 -1.70 9.30 -28.13
C ASP A 295 -2.84 9.71 -27.19
N TRP A 296 -3.58 10.74 -27.57
CA TRP A 296 -4.60 11.35 -26.74
C TRP A 296 -5.86 10.49 -26.62
N THR A 297 -5.89 9.67 -25.58
CA THR A 297 -7.12 8.98 -25.15
C THR A 297 -8.02 9.91 -24.34
N ASP A 298 -9.33 9.62 -24.27
CA ASP A 298 -10.27 10.42 -23.46
C ASP A 298 -9.81 10.55 -21.99
N LYS A 299 -9.24 9.50 -21.43
CA LYS A 299 -8.69 9.50 -20.07
C LYS A 299 -7.48 10.44 -19.95
N LEU A 300 -6.56 10.40 -20.91
CA LEU A 300 -5.38 11.26 -20.90
C LEU A 300 -5.78 12.75 -21.08
N VAL A 301 -6.77 13.04 -21.94
CA VAL A 301 -7.31 14.39 -22.10
C VAL A 301 -7.93 14.87 -20.79
N ARG A 302 -8.71 14.02 -20.09
CA ARG A 302 -9.27 14.36 -18.78
C ARG A 302 -8.16 14.68 -17.77
N SER A 303 -7.14 13.83 -17.67
CA SER A 303 -5.99 14.07 -16.80
C SER A 303 -5.28 15.39 -17.10
N ALA A 304 -5.03 15.68 -18.39
CA ALA A 304 -4.37 16.91 -18.81
C ALA A 304 -5.19 18.17 -18.45
N LEU A 305 -6.52 18.13 -18.60
CA LEU A 305 -7.36 19.27 -18.26
C LEU A 305 -7.51 19.48 -16.75
N VAL A 306 -7.66 18.40 -15.98
CA VAL A 306 -7.64 18.47 -14.52
C VAL A 306 -6.33 19.09 -14.03
N TRP A 307 -5.19 18.58 -14.53
CA TRP A 307 -3.89 19.15 -14.23
C TRP A 307 -3.77 20.63 -14.62
N LEU A 308 -4.27 21.01 -15.81
CA LEU A 308 -4.23 22.40 -16.27
C LEU A 308 -5.07 23.34 -15.38
N CYS A 309 -6.25 22.89 -14.95
CA CYS A 309 -7.10 23.61 -14.01
C CYS A 309 -6.37 23.86 -12.69
N GLN A 310 -5.77 22.84 -12.12
CA GLN A 310 -5.03 22.95 -10.85
C GLN A 310 -3.82 23.88 -11.00
N LYS A 311 -3.07 23.75 -12.09
CA LYS A 311 -1.89 24.57 -12.37
C LYS A 311 -2.22 26.04 -12.58
N THR A 312 -3.32 26.33 -13.27
CA THR A 312 -3.74 27.72 -13.59
C THR A 312 -4.70 28.29 -12.55
N ASN A 313 -5.18 27.47 -11.62
CA ASN A 313 -6.24 27.80 -10.67
C ASN A 313 -7.51 28.35 -11.36
N LYS A 314 -7.90 27.75 -12.48
CA LYS A 314 -9.09 28.10 -13.27
C LYS A 314 -10.00 26.89 -13.40
N PRO A 315 -11.33 27.06 -13.27
CA PRO A 315 -12.27 25.99 -13.58
C PRO A 315 -12.25 25.63 -15.06
N ILE A 316 -12.64 24.39 -15.39
CA ILE A 316 -12.55 23.81 -16.74
C ILE A 316 -13.12 24.75 -17.81
N LEU A 317 -14.36 25.23 -17.62
CA LEU A 317 -15.04 26.10 -18.61
C LEU A 317 -14.44 27.52 -18.76
N LYS A 318 -13.43 27.87 -17.95
CA LYS A 318 -12.71 29.14 -18.02
C LYS A 318 -11.31 29.03 -18.61
N LEU A 319 -10.86 27.83 -18.95
CA LEU A 319 -9.60 27.61 -19.65
C LEU A 319 -9.69 28.17 -21.07
N THR A 320 -8.63 28.83 -21.52
CA THR A 320 -8.53 29.49 -22.84
C THR A 320 -7.48 28.80 -23.72
N ASN A 321 -7.50 29.07 -25.03
CA ASN A 321 -6.45 28.59 -25.94
C ASN A 321 -5.05 29.04 -25.47
N LYS A 322 -4.94 30.20 -24.84
CA LYS A 322 -3.69 30.70 -24.27
C LYS A 322 -3.18 29.77 -23.14
N ASP A 323 -4.07 29.37 -22.24
CA ASP A 323 -3.71 28.46 -21.13
C ASP A 323 -3.16 27.12 -21.66
N TYR A 324 -3.77 26.57 -22.72
CA TYR A 324 -3.29 25.34 -23.37
C TYR A 324 -1.91 25.55 -24.00
N ASN A 325 -1.73 26.59 -24.80
CA ASN A 325 -0.47 26.86 -25.51
C ASN A 325 0.70 27.10 -24.54
N GLU A 326 0.49 27.86 -23.47
CA GLU A 326 1.52 28.19 -22.48
C GLU A 326 1.90 26.97 -21.62
N ASN A 327 1.10 25.90 -21.64
CA ASN A 327 1.29 24.71 -20.82
C ASN A 327 1.54 23.42 -21.64
N GLY A 328 1.89 23.55 -22.93
CA GLY A 328 2.31 22.42 -23.75
C GLY A 328 1.16 21.52 -24.23
N LEU A 329 -0.08 22.04 -24.24
CA LEU A 329 -1.28 21.28 -24.65
C LEU A 329 -1.84 21.78 -26.00
N SER A 330 -1.00 22.38 -26.86
CA SER A 330 -1.42 22.86 -28.18
C SER A 330 -1.93 21.77 -29.12
N GLU A 331 -1.48 20.52 -28.94
CA GLU A 331 -1.99 19.37 -29.69
C GLU A 331 -3.48 19.14 -29.45
N LEU A 332 -3.98 19.37 -28.22
CA LEU A 332 -5.40 19.28 -27.90
C LEU A 332 -6.22 20.34 -28.60
N LEU A 333 -5.65 21.53 -28.83
CA LEU A 333 -6.34 22.58 -29.61
C LEU A 333 -6.49 22.15 -31.08
N ALA A 334 -5.49 21.46 -31.64
CA ALA A 334 -5.59 20.92 -32.99
C ALA A 334 -6.63 19.76 -33.06
N LEU A 335 -6.65 18.91 -32.05
CA LEU A 335 -7.55 17.76 -31.98
C LEU A 335 -9.03 18.17 -31.81
N TYR A 336 -9.31 19.13 -30.93
CA TYR A 336 -10.67 19.58 -30.59
C TYR A 336 -11.10 20.87 -31.34
N GLY A 337 -10.20 21.50 -32.07
CA GLY A 337 -10.43 22.78 -32.78
C GLY A 337 -10.39 24.01 -31.87
N SER A 338 -10.59 23.86 -30.57
CA SER A 338 -10.49 24.96 -29.59
C SER A 338 -10.50 24.43 -28.15
N ALA A 339 -10.00 25.25 -27.22
CA ALA A 339 -10.15 24.99 -25.78
C ALA A 339 -11.62 24.85 -25.37
N TYR A 340 -12.51 25.67 -25.96
CA TYR A 340 -13.94 25.63 -25.68
C TYR A 340 -14.55 24.21 -25.88
N ASN A 341 -14.26 23.58 -27.00
CA ASN A 341 -14.78 22.24 -27.31
C ASN A 341 -14.21 21.16 -26.36
N ALA A 342 -12.89 21.19 -26.11
CA ALA A 342 -12.26 20.27 -25.17
C ALA A 342 -12.81 20.45 -23.75
N ASN A 343 -12.96 21.71 -23.31
CA ASN A 343 -13.50 22.04 -21.99
C ASN A 343 -14.91 21.49 -21.80
N ILE A 344 -15.82 21.69 -22.78
CA ILE A 344 -17.20 21.19 -22.70
C ILE A 344 -17.22 19.66 -22.62
N LYS A 345 -16.42 18.97 -23.45
CA LYS A 345 -16.36 17.51 -23.41
C LYS A 345 -15.96 17.02 -22.03
N ILE A 346 -14.85 17.51 -21.49
CA ILE A 346 -14.32 17.02 -20.19
C ILE A 346 -15.20 17.46 -19.02
N PHE A 347 -15.80 18.65 -19.08
CA PHE A 347 -16.78 19.07 -18.08
C PHE A 347 -17.96 18.10 -18.01
N ASN A 348 -18.53 17.74 -19.18
CA ASN A 348 -19.64 16.78 -19.25
C ASN A 348 -19.23 15.40 -18.79
N ASP A 349 -18.03 14.91 -19.18
CA ASP A 349 -17.51 13.62 -18.77
C ASP A 349 -17.39 13.53 -17.23
N LEU A 350 -16.87 14.56 -16.57
CA LEU A 350 -16.78 14.62 -15.12
C LEU A 350 -18.16 14.79 -14.45
N GLN A 351 -19.04 15.61 -15.03
CA GLN A 351 -20.40 15.78 -14.52
C GLN A 351 -21.18 14.46 -14.56
N HIS A 352 -20.97 13.63 -15.57
CA HIS A 352 -21.62 12.34 -15.70
C HIS A 352 -21.10 11.29 -14.71
N THR A 353 -19.94 11.50 -14.07
CA THR A 353 -19.50 10.62 -12.97
C THR A 353 -20.33 10.81 -11.71
N ILE A 354 -20.97 11.96 -11.53
CA ILE A 354 -21.71 12.28 -10.31
C ILE A 354 -23.10 11.64 -10.35
N THR A 355 -23.40 10.80 -9.36
CA THR A 355 -24.71 10.18 -9.24
C THR A 355 -25.25 10.18 -7.82
N GLY A 356 -26.54 10.47 -7.68
CA GLY A 356 -27.28 10.23 -6.45
C GLY A 356 -27.93 8.84 -6.36
N TRP A 357 -27.69 8.00 -7.38
CA TRP A 357 -28.31 6.67 -7.50
C TRP A 357 -27.26 5.58 -7.79
N PRO A 358 -26.39 5.25 -6.85
CA PRO A 358 -25.26 4.32 -7.12
C PRO A 358 -25.72 2.92 -7.55
N GLY A 359 -26.95 2.53 -7.17
CA GLY A 359 -27.56 1.28 -7.63
C GLY A 359 -28.41 1.42 -8.91
N GLY A 360 -28.48 2.63 -9.49
CA GLY A 360 -29.31 2.91 -10.66
C GLY A 360 -30.74 3.35 -10.32
N LYS A 361 -31.20 4.38 -11.01
CA LYS A 361 -32.57 4.89 -10.85
C LYS A 361 -33.50 4.15 -11.79
N PRO A 362 -34.59 3.53 -11.28
CA PRO A 362 -35.52 2.82 -12.15
C PRO A 362 -36.15 3.75 -13.17
N ASN A 363 -36.31 3.26 -14.40
CA ASN A 363 -36.88 3.97 -15.54
C ASN A 363 -36.19 5.28 -15.95
N ALA A 364 -34.92 5.46 -15.54
CA ALA A 364 -34.11 6.60 -15.98
C ALA A 364 -33.34 6.27 -17.27
N ASP A 365 -33.06 7.32 -18.06
CA ASP A 365 -32.05 7.25 -19.11
C ASP A 365 -30.65 7.20 -18.44
N ASP A 366 -29.95 6.08 -18.64
CA ASP A 366 -28.63 5.79 -18.09
C ASP A 366 -27.51 5.77 -19.14
N SER A 367 -27.81 6.21 -20.39
CA SER A 367 -26.87 6.18 -21.51
C SER A 367 -25.54 6.90 -21.24
N ASN A 368 -25.56 7.92 -20.36
CA ASN A 368 -24.40 8.71 -19.95
C ASN A 368 -24.16 8.66 -18.43
N ARG A 369 -24.50 7.55 -17.78
CA ARG A 369 -24.36 7.37 -16.33
C ARG A 369 -23.43 6.22 -15.99
N PRO A 370 -22.71 6.29 -14.86
CA PRO A 370 -21.86 5.18 -14.43
C PRO A 370 -22.69 3.95 -14.01
N GLU A 371 -23.83 4.18 -13.39
CA GLU A 371 -24.77 3.14 -12.97
C GLU A 371 -25.72 2.73 -14.12
N ARG A 372 -26.21 1.49 -14.09
CA ARG A 372 -27.29 1.02 -14.96
C ARG A 372 -28.62 1.08 -14.22
N ALA A 373 -29.70 1.51 -14.91
CA ALA A 373 -31.03 1.55 -14.33
C ALA A 373 -31.56 0.14 -14.01
N LEU A 374 -31.23 -0.85 -14.83
CA LEU A 374 -31.66 -2.25 -14.68
C LEU A 374 -30.47 -3.18 -14.37
N PRO A 375 -30.73 -4.32 -13.73
CA PRO A 375 -31.96 -4.72 -13.04
C PRO A 375 -32.24 -3.85 -11.80
N TYR A 376 -33.51 -3.75 -11.41
CA TYR A 376 -33.91 -3.04 -10.20
C TYR A 376 -34.96 -3.86 -9.43
N PRO A 377 -34.85 -4.04 -8.10
CA PRO A 377 -33.69 -3.69 -7.26
C PRO A 377 -32.45 -4.55 -7.59
N LYS A 378 -31.27 -4.03 -7.28
CA LYS A 378 -30.02 -4.78 -7.42
C LYS A 378 -29.70 -5.56 -6.16
N ARG A 379 -29.10 -6.74 -6.33
CA ARG A 379 -28.34 -7.43 -5.29
C ARG A 379 -26.93 -6.84 -5.28
N VAL A 380 -26.51 -6.31 -4.16
CA VAL A 380 -25.24 -5.61 -3.97
C VAL A 380 -24.42 -6.34 -2.93
N VAL A 381 -23.18 -6.66 -3.23
CA VAL A 381 -22.23 -7.23 -2.27
C VAL A 381 -21.10 -6.22 -2.04
N VAL A 382 -20.88 -5.87 -0.77
CA VAL A 382 -19.77 -5.02 -0.33
C VAL A 382 -18.79 -5.89 0.44
N PHE A 383 -17.63 -6.15 -0.16
CA PHE A 383 -16.53 -6.83 0.52
C PHE A 383 -15.74 -5.83 1.35
N SER A 384 -15.47 -6.16 2.60
CA SER A 384 -14.72 -5.37 3.57
C SER A 384 -13.57 -6.22 4.08
N PRO A 385 -12.31 -5.89 3.76
CA PRO A 385 -11.13 -6.63 4.21
C PRO A 385 -11.11 -6.82 5.73
N HIS A 386 -11.33 -5.75 6.48
CA HIS A 386 -11.50 -5.78 7.93
C HIS A 386 -12.91 -5.30 8.31
N PRO A 387 -13.40 -5.65 9.52
CA PRO A 387 -14.69 -5.15 10.01
C PRO A 387 -14.64 -3.65 10.35
N ASP A 388 -14.76 -2.76 9.37
CA ASP A 388 -14.88 -1.30 9.40
C ASP A 388 -14.57 -0.65 8.04
N ASP A 389 -13.79 -1.29 7.15
CA ASP A 389 -13.39 -0.72 5.87
C ASP A 389 -14.58 -0.32 4.98
N ASP A 390 -15.69 -1.05 5.06
CA ASP A 390 -16.95 -0.77 4.37
C ASP A 390 -17.52 0.61 4.75
N VAL A 391 -17.67 0.88 6.04
CA VAL A 391 -18.25 2.15 6.51
C VAL A 391 -17.25 3.30 6.41
N ILE A 392 -15.94 3.04 6.57
CA ILE A 392 -14.88 4.04 6.39
C ILE A 392 -14.85 4.51 4.94
N SER A 393 -14.92 3.59 4.00
CA SER A 393 -14.74 3.89 2.58
C SER A 393 -16.03 4.33 1.89
N MET A 394 -17.16 3.64 2.15
CA MET A 394 -18.41 3.86 1.41
C MET A 394 -19.67 3.85 2.27
N GLY A 395 -19.57 4.22 3.55
CA GLY A 395 -20.70 4.21 4.47
C GLY A 395 -21.89 5.06 4.04
N GLY A 396 -21.66 6.19 3.36
CA GLY A 396 -22.72 7.02 2.78
C GLY A 396 -23.41 6.33 1.60
N THR A 397 -22.64 5.71 0.72
CA THR A 397 -23.16 4.95 -0.43
C THR A 397 -23.94 3.71 0.03
N ILE A 398 -23.43 2.95 1.01
CA ILE A 398 -24.15 1.81 1.60
C ILE A 398 -25.53 2.25 2.09
N ARG A 399 -25.59 3.30 2.91
CA ARG A 399 -26.84 3.84 3.43
C ARG A 399 -27.79 4.23 2.32
N ARG A 400 -27.30 4.86 1.27
CA ARG A 400 -28.11 5.28 0.11
C ARG A 400 -28.64 4.09 -0.68
N LEU A 401 -27.83 3.06 -0.92
CA LEU A 401 -28.26 1.82 -1.56
C LEU A 401 -29.42 1.16 -0.80
N VAL A 402 -29.30 1.06 0.53
CA VAL A 402 -30.37 0.53 1.39
C VAL A 402 -31.65 1.39 1.32
N GLN A 403 -31.51 2.73 1.41
CA GLN A 403 -32.64 3.66 1.32
C GLN A 403 -33.34 3.62 -0.05
N GLN A 404 -32.63 3.22 -1.09
CA GLN A 404 -33.13 3.04 -2.45
C GLN A 404 -33.66 1.61 -2.70
N ASN A 405 -33.86 0.83 -1.63
CA ASN A 405 -34.44 -0.52 -1.63
C ASN A 405 -33.63 -1.56 -2.43
N HIS A 406 -32.31 -1.39 -2.55
CA HIS A 406 -31.43 -2.43 -3.05
C HIS A 406 -31.20 -3.50 -1.97
N ASP A 407 -30.97 -4.73 -2.40
CA ASP A 407 -30.66 -5.88 -1.57
C ASP A 407 -29.16 -5.89 -1.26
N VAL A 408 -28.77 -5.31 -0.11
CA VAL A 408 -27.37 -5.04 0.24
C VAL A 408 -26.85 -6.08 1.22
N HIS A 409 -25.77 -6.76 0.82
CA HIS A 409 -24.99 -7.68 1.64
C HIS A 409 -23.63 -7.08 1.97
N VAL A 410 -23.22 -7.13 3.24
CA VAL A 410 -21.87 -6.75 3.66
C VAL A 410 -21.11 -8.00 4.08
N VAL A 411 -19.89 -8.12 3.60
CA VAL A 411 -19.05 -9.32 3.71
C VAL A 411 -17.70 -8.95 4.31
N TYR A 412 -17.49 -9.33 5.55
CA TYR A 412 -16.23 -9.15 6.25
C TYR A 412 -15.32 -10.33 5.95
N GLU A 413 -14.22 -10.06 5.26
CA GLU A 413 -13.33 -11.10 4.71
C GLU A 413 -12.43 -11.70 5.78
N THR A 414 -11.96 -10.86 6.73
CA THR A 414 -11.10 -11.29 7.85
C THR A 414 -11.74 -11.00 9.19
N SER A 415 -11.26 -11.67 10.24
CA SER A 415 -11.73 -11.45 11.60
C SER A 415 -11.30 -10.11 12.20
N GLY A 416 -10.21 -9.50 11.70
CA GLY A 416 -9.61 -8.29 12.26
C GLY A 416 -9.07 -8.45 13.69
N ASN A 417 -8.91 -9.69 14.17
CA ASN A 417 -8.64 -10.03 15.56
C ASN A 417 -7.32 -9.46 16.09
N ILE A 418 -6.28 -9.38 15.27
CA ILE A 418 -4.95 -8.88 15.69
C ILE A 418 -4.92 -7.37 15.96
N ALA A 419 -5.93 -6.63 15.50
CA ALA A 419 -6.03 -5.19 15.70
C ALA A 419 -6.83 -4.79 16.97
N VAL A 420 -7.18 -5.76 17.82
CA VAL A 420 -7.90 -5.51 19.09
C VAL A 420 -6.92 -5.55 20.25
N GLY A 421 -6.92 -4.50 21.08
CA GLY A 421 -6.10 -4.41 22.29
C GLY A 421 -6.48 -5.43 23.36
N ASP A 422 -5.54 -5.78 24.23
CA ASP A 422 -5.76 -6.72 25.33
C ASP A 422 -6.68 -6.12 26.41
N GLU A 423 -6.73 -4.78 26.50
CA GLU A 423 -7.66 -4.05 27.37
C GLU A 423 -9.13 -4.29 26.99
N GLU A 424 -9.41 -4.36 25.69
CA GLU A 424 -10.75 -4.66 25.17
C GLU A 424 -11.16 -6.09 25.58
N VAL A 425 -10.27 -7.06 25.41
CA VAL A 425 -10.52 -8.43 25.89
C VAL A 425 -10.82 -8.43 27.36
N THR A 426 -10.02 -7.73 28.16
CA THR A 426 -10.21 -7.61 29.61
C THR A 426 -11.55 -6.97 29.94
N ARG A 427 -11.94 -5.91 29.27
CA ARG A 427 -13.23 -5.21 29.44
C ARG A 427 -14.42 -6.15 29.18
N PHE A 428 -14.41 -6.89 28.08
CA PHE A 428 -15.47 -7.83 27.75
C PHE A 428 -15.49 -9.03 28.69
N MET A 429 -14.36 -9.53 29.13
CA MET A 429 -14.30 -10.62 30.12
C MET A 429 -14.86 -10.18 31.48
N HIS A 430 -14.58 -8.94 31.92
CA HIS A 430 -15.21 -8.37 33.12
C HIS A 430 -16.73 -8.28 32.96
N PHE A 431 -17.23 -7.85 31.80
CA PHE A 431 -18.66 -7.81 31.52
C PHE A 431 -19.32 -9.20 31.58
N ILE A 432 -18.72 -10.20 30.92
CA ILE A 432 -19.22 -11.59 30.93
C ILE A 432 -19.27 -12.13 32.36
N ASN A 433 -18.20 -11.91 33.14
CA ASN A 433 -18.16 -12.35 34.53
C ASN A 433 -19.24 -11.66 35.38
N GLY A 434 -19.41 -10.36 35.23
CA GLY A 434 -20.48 -9.60 35.90
C GLY A 434 -21.91 -10.06 35.50
N PHE A 435 -22.09 -10.30 34.19
CA PHE A 435 -23.36 -10.83 33.68
C PHE A 435 -23.70 -12.20 34.27
N ASN A 436 -22.74 -13.11 34.32
CA ASN A 436 -22.91 -14.44 34.92
C ASN A 436 -23.21 -14.38 36.42
N GLN A 437 -22.61 -13.44 37.13
CA GLN A 437 -22.92 -13.20 38.56
C GLN A 437 -24.35 -12.67 38.76
N LEU A 438 -24.75 -11.73 37.89
CA LEU A 438 -26.08 -11.08 38.00
C LEU A 438 -27.23 -12.07 37.74
N PHE A 439 -27.05 -12.99 36.79
CA PHE A 439 -28.09 -13.93 36.37
C PHE A 439 -27.94 -15.35 36.97
N ASP A 440 -27.14 -15.48 38.02
CA ASP A 440 -26.92 -16.72 38.80
C ASP A 440 -26.39 -17.92 37.98
N HIS A 441 -25.73 -17.64 36.87
CA HIS A 441 -25.00 -18.65 36.06
C HIS A 441 -23.65 -19.04 36.66
N ASN A 442 -23.42 -18.70 37.92
CA ASN A 442 -22.15 -18.94 38.65
C ASN A 442 -21.80 -20.42 38.87
N LYS A 443 -22.67 -21.33 38.47
CA LYS A 443 -22.50 -22.78 38.61
C LYS A 443 -21.68 -23.41 37.46
N ASP A 444 -21.41 -22.63 36.40
CA ASP A 444 -20.63 -23.11 35.25
C ASP A 444 -19.12 -22.94 35.54
N GLU A 445 -18.51 -24.00 36.07
CA GLU A 445 -17.08 -24.01 36.37
C GLU A 445 -16.22 -23.79 35.12
N VAL A 446 -16.67 -24.22 33.93
CA VAL A 446 -15.97 -24.05 32.67
C VAL A 446 -15.75 -22.56 32.32
N ILE A 447 -16.80 -21.74 32.50
CA ILE A 447 -16.70 -20.30 32.25
C ILE A 447 -15.74 -19.63 33.24
N LYS A 448 -15.78 -20.03 34.51
CA LYS A 448 -14.88 -19.50 35.55
C LYS A 448 -13.43 -19.86 35.28
N ASP A 449 -13.18 -21.09 34.92
CA ASP A 449 -11.84 -21.59 34.62
C ASP A 449 -11.26 -20.87 33.39
N LYS A 450 -12.07 -20.71 32.32
CA LYS A 450 -11.68 -19.95 31.14
C LYS A 450 -11.39 -18.49 31.45
N TYR A 451 -12.21 -17.86 32.28
CA TYR A 451 -11.97 -16.48 32.71
C TYR A 451 -10.61 -16.35 33.43
N GLN A 452 -10.30 -17.28 34.34
CA GLN A 452 -9.03 -17.26 35.08
C GLN A 452 -7.83 -17.57 34.16
N GLU A 453 -7.97 -18.51 33.25
CA GLU A 453 -6.94 -18.84 32.25
C GLU A 453 -6.59 -17.62 31.40
N ILE A 454 -7.60 -16.96 30.82
CA ILE A 454 -7.39 -15.77 29.96
C ILE A 454 -6.78 -14.62 30.77
N LYS A 455 -7.30 -14.37 31.97
CA LYS A 455 -6.78 -13.34 32.86
C LYS A 455 -5.32 -13.60 33.25
N HIS A 456 -4.96 -14.86 33.52
CA HIS A 456 -3.59 -15.23 33.85
C HIS A 456 -2.67 -15.04 32.64
N PHE A 457 -3.09 -15.49 31.45
CA PHE A 457 -2.31 -15.30 30.22
C PHE A 457 -2.04 -13.83 29.94
N LEU A 458 -3.08 -12.99 29.95
CA LEU A 458 -2.92 -11.54 29.71
C LEU A 458 -2.03 -10.84 30.73
N ALA A 459 -2.07 -11.30 32.00
CA ALA A 459 -1.21 -10.76 33.07
C ALA A 459 0.26 -11.20 32.98
N THR A 460 0.53 -12.32 32.31
CA THR A 460 1.87 -12.91 32.20
C THR A 460 2.47 -12.87 30.82
N LYS A 461 1.66 -12.46 29.82
CA LYS A 461 2.04 -12.28 28.43
C LYS A 461 3.23 -11.34 28.32
N LYS A 462 4.22 -11.76 27.57
CA LYS A 462 5.39 -10.94 27.25
C LYS A 462 5.20 -10.28 25.89
N ASP A 463 5.89 -9.19 25.70
CA ASP A 463 5.92 -8.52 24.41
C ASP A 463 6.39 -9.48 23.29
N GLY A 464 5.59 -9.60 22.24
CA GLY A 464 5.84 -10.50 21.12
C GLY A 464 5.27 -11.92 21.27
N ASP A 465 4.63 -12.25 22.40
CA ASP A 465 3.88 -13.52 22.54
C ASP A 465 2.63 -13.48 21.65
N ILE A 466 2.37 -14.62 21.01
CA ILE A 466 1.16 -14.80 20.20
C ILE A 466 0.00 -15.08 21.14
N ASP A 467 -1.12 -14.39 20.89
CA ASP A 467 -2.36 -14.64 21.61
C ASP A 467 -2.82 -16.10 21.47
N THR A 468 -3.38 -16.63 22.55
CA THR A 468 -4.01 -17.95 22.48
C THR A 468 -5.20 -17.92 21.50
N ARG A 469 -5.58 -19.09 20.99
CA ARG A 469 -6.72 -19.21 20.10
C ARG A 469 -8.01 -18.62 20.71
N ASP A 470 -8.20 -18.80 22.01
CA ASP A 470 -9.37 -18.27 22.72
C ASP A 470 -9.37 -16.74 22.73
N ILE A 471 -8.23 -16.12 22.99
CA ILE A 471 -8.08 -14.65 22.96
C ILE A 471 -8.30 -14.12 21.55
N LEU A 472 -7.71 -14.71 20.52
CA LEU A 472 -7.94 -14.34 19.12
C LEU A 472 -9.42 -14.50 18.75
N THR A 473 -10.08 -15.53 19.23
CA THR A 473 -11.52 -15.74 19.02
C THR A 473 -12.35 -14.64 19.71
N ILE A 474 -12.02 -14.27 20.94
CA ILE A 474 -12.71 -13.17 21.65
C ILE A 474 -12.51 -11.84 20.93
N LYS A 475 -11.28 -11.54 20.51
CA LYS A 475 -10.96 -10.34 19.71
C LYS A 475 -11.78 -10.29 18.41
N GLY A 476 -11.90 -11.44 17.71
CA GLY A 476 -12.76 -11.57 16.53
C GLY A 476 -14.25 -11.36 16.85
N LEU A 477 -14.74 -11.88 17.99
CA LEU A 477 -16.13 -11.68 18.42
C LEU A 477 -16.43 -10.20 18.74
N ILE A 478 -15.49 -9.47 19.32
CA ILE A 478 -15.62 -8.03 19.57
C ILE A 478 -15.83 -7.31 18.23
N ARG A 479 -14.93 -7.53 17.26
CA ARG A 479 -15.04 -6.94 15.92
C ARG A 479 -16.36 -7.28 15.21
N ARG A 480 -16.81 -8.54 15.32
CA ARG A 480 -18.11 -8.97 14.76
C ARG A 480 -19.29 -8.27 15.41
N GLY A 481 -19.25 -8.05 16.74
CA GLY A 481 -20.30 -7.31 17.46
C GLY A 481 -20.40 -5.86 16.96
N GLU A 482 -19.26 -5.22 16.78
CA GLU A 482 -19.15 -3.87 16.27
C GLU A 482 -19.66 -3.78 14.81
N ALA A 483 -19.23 -4.67 13.94
CA ALA A 483 -19.67 -4.76 12.56
C ALA A 483 -21.18 -4.98 12.41
N ARG A 484 -21.78 -5.88 13.21
CA ARG A 484 -23.24 -6.06 13.26
C ARG A 484 -23.95 -4.79 13.70
N THR A 485 -23.39 -4.07 14.67
CA THR A 485 -23.97 -2.81 15.16
C THR A 485 -23.92 -1.72 14.08
N ALA A 486 -22.81 -1.60 13.35
CA ALA A 486 -22.68 -0.67 12.24
C ALA A 486 -23.62 -1.00 11.08
N SER A 487 -23.72 -2.30 10.72
CA SER A 487 -24.65 -2.77 9.68
C SER A 487 -26.13 -2.51 10.07
N THR A 488 -26.51 -2.82 11.30
CA THR A 488 -27.86 -2.53 11.82
C THR A 488 -28.17 -1.03 11.83
N TYR A 489 -27.19 -0.20 12.19
CA TYR A 489 -27.32 1.26 12.13
C TYR A 489 -27.61 1.75 10.69
N ASN A 490 -27.01 1.10 9.69
CA ASN A 490 -27.28 1.34 8.28
C ASN A 490 -28.53 0.62 7.74
N GLN A 491 -29.31 -0.02 8.61
CA GLN A 491 -30.56 -0.76 8.31
C GLN A 491 -30.35 -2.00 7.41
N ILE A 492 -29.17 -2.61 7.46
CA ILE A 492 -28.88 -3.89 6.80
C ILE A 492 -29.37 -5.03 7.70
N PRO A 493 -30.18 -5.96 7.20
CA PRO A 493 -30.61 -7.15 7.93
C PRO A 493 -29.41 -8.01 8.37
N LEU A 494 -29.47 -8.61 9.56
CA LEU A 494 -28.33 -9.38 10.09
C LEU A 494 -28.03 -10.67 9.29
N ASP A 495 -28.97 -11.21 8.57
CA ASP A 495 -28.79 -12.34 7.65
C ASP A 495 -28.09 -11.96 6.34
N HIS A 496 -27.95 -10.65 6.08
CA HIS A 496 -27.14 -10.10 4.99
C HIS A 496 -25.73 -9.68 5.45
N VAL A 497 -25.36 -9.94 6.70
CA VAL A 497 -24.04 -9.65 7.25
C VAL A 497 -23.25 -10.96 7.35
N HIS A 498 -22.21 -11.08 6.52
CA HIS A 498 -21.42 -12.30 6.36
C HIS A 498 -20.02 -12.13 6.94
N PHE A 499 -19.50 -13.19 7.58
CA PHE A 499 -18.13 -13.25 8.10
C PHE A 499 -17.45 -14.46 7.49
N LEU A 500 -16.41 -14.26 6.68
CA LEU A 500 -15.74 -15.33 5.94
C LEU A 500 -14.58 -15.95 6.71
N ASP A 501 -13.92 -15.18 7.58
CA ASP A 501 -12.74 -15.59 8.33
C ASP A 501 -11.70 -16.31 7.45
N LEU A 502 -11.29 -15.63 6.35
CA LEU A 502 -10.40 -16.22 5.37
C LEU A 502 -9.13 -16.78 6.04
N PRO A 503 -8.78 -18.05 5.81
CA PRO A 503 -7.71 -18.74 6.49
C PRO A 503 -6.34 -18.07 6.41
N PHE A 504 -6.05 -17.37 5.32
CA PHE A 504 -4.78 -16.67 5.17
C PHE A 504 -4.52 -15.63 6.29
N TYR A 505 -5.60 -15.06 6.86
CA TYR A 505 -5.50 -14.05 7.91
C TYR A 505 -5.23 -14.62 9.30
N GLU A 506 -5.66 -15.83 9.58
CA GLU A 506 -5.70 -16.45 10.90
C GLU A 506 -4.32 -16.95 11.40
N SER A 507 -3.26 -16.21 11.11
CA SER A 507 -1.89 -16.51 11.59
C SER A 507 -1.68 -16.12 13.06
N GLY A 508 -2.53 -15.25 13.62
CA GLY A 508 -2.33 -14.60 14.91
C GLY A 508 -1.16 -13.61 14.96
N ARG A 509 -0.61 -13.27 13.79
CA ARG A 509 0.54 -12.36 13.62
C ARG A 509 0.23 -11.29 12.59
N VAL A 510 1.05 -10.25 12.56
CA VAL A 510 1.02 -9.25 11.49
C VAL A 510 1.35 -9.91 10.14
N GLU A 511 2.34 -10.80 10.10
CA GLU A 511 2.66 -11.60 8.93
C GLU A 511 1.57 -12.64 8.66
N LYS A 512 0.95 -12.56 7.50
CA LYS A 512 -0.17 -13.41 7.09
C LYS A 512 0.31 -14.66 6.34
N PHE A 513 -0.44 -15.74 6.45
CA PHE A 513 -0.23 -16.92 5.62
C PHE A 513 -0.35 -16.58 4.12
N PRO A 514 0.26 -17.39 3.24
CA PRO A 514 -0.06 -17.32 1.82
C PRO A 514 -1.56 -17.57 1.58
N MET A 515 -2.15 -16.87 0.61
CA MET A 515 -3.50 -17.16 0.14
C MET A 515 -3.53 -18.53 -0.55
N THR A 516 -4.57 -19.31 -0.29
CA THR A 516 -4.78 -20.66 -0.81
C THR A 516 -6.07 -20.76 -1.63
N GLU A 517 -6.28 -21.86 -2.33
CA GLU A 517 -7.53 -22.16 -3.03
C GLU A 517 -8.73 -22.16 -2.06
N LYS A 518 -8.54 -22.52 -0.81
CA LYS A 518 -9.59 -22.52 0.20
C LYS A 518 -10.13 -21.13 0.47
N ASP A 519 -9.27 -20.11 0.50
CA ASP A 519 -9.69 -18.71 0.66
C ASP A 519 -10.59 -18.29 -0.51
N VAL A 520 -10.20 -18.65 -1.73
CA VAL A 520 -10.93 -18.33 -2.96
C VAL A 520 -12.28 -19.06 -3.02
N GLU A 521 -12.35 -20.35 -2.65
CA GLU A 521 -13.59 -21.12 -2.63
C GLU A 521 -14.61 -20.58 -1.64
N ILE A 522 -14.20 -20.12 -0.45
CA ILE A 522 -15.09 -19.49 0.53
C ILE A 522 -15.77 -18.25 -0.08
N VAL A 523 -15.02 -17.41 -0.76
CA VAL A 523 -15.55 -16.22 -1.45
C VAL A 523 -16.49 -16.64 -2.58
N ARG A 524 -16.08 -17.64 -3.36
CA ARG A 524 -16.85 -18.17 -4.50
C ARG A 524 -18.22 -18.70 -4.08
N ASP A 525 -18.27 -19.48 -2.99
CA ASP A 525 -19.52 -20.00 -2.45
C ASP A 525 -20.51 -18.90 -2.09
N LEU A 526 -20.02 -17.80 -1.50
CA LEU A 526 -20.87 -16.64 -1.22
C LEU A 526 -21.37 -15.98 -2.50
N LEU A 527 -20.51 -15.76 -3.50
CA LEU A 527 -20.87 -15.16 -4.78
C LEU A 527 -21.93 -15.99 -5.51
N ARG A 528 -21.81 -17.32 -5.52
CA ARG A 528 -22.79 -18.25 -6.08
C ARG A 528 -24.15 -18.18 -5.36
N LYS A 529 -24.11 -17.99 -4.04
CA LYS A 529 -25.34 -17.87 -3.23
C LYS A 529 -26.08 -16.56 -3.50
N VAL A 530 -25.38 -15.45 -3.61
CA VAL A 530 -25.97 -14.11 -3.76
C VAL A 530 -26.24 -13.75 -5.21
N GLN A 531 -25.33 -14.12 -6.14
CA GLN A 531 -25.37 -13.76 -7.56
C GLN A 531 -25.55 -12.24 -7.75
N PRO A 532 -24.57 -11.41 -7.31
CA PRO A 532 -24.74 -9.97 -7.26
C PRO A 532 -24.76 -9.30 -8.62
N HIS A 533 -25.48 -8.19 -8.72
CA HIS A 533 -25.43 -7.27 -9.88
C HIS A 533 -24.36 -6.18 -9.72
N GLN A 534 -23.98 -5.90 -8.47
CA GLN A 534 -22.87 -5.02 -8.14
C GLN A 534 -22.01 -5.62 -7.04
N ILE A 535 -20.72 -5.58 -7.23
CA ILE A 535 -19.71 -5.97 -6.24
C ILE A 535 -18.87 -4.73 -5.95
N TYR A 536 -18.68 -4.43 -4.66
CA TYR A 536 -17.74 -3.41 -4.21
C TYR A 536 -16.58 -4.09 -3.49
N VAL A 537 -15.34 -3.76 -3.90
CA VAL A 537 -14.11 -4.32 -3.33
C VAL A 537 -13.13 -3.21 -2.98
N ALA A 538 -12.20 -3.50 -2.08
CA ALA A 538 -11.15 -2.56 -1.73
C ALA A 538 -10.20 -2.32 -2.92
N GLY A 539 -10.14 -1.07 -3.38
CA GLY A 539 -9.11 -0.56 -4.31
C GLY A 539 -7.99 0.18 -3.57
N ASP A 540 -8.05 0.22 -2.25
CA ASP A 540 -7.05 0.83 -1.37
C ASP A 540 -5.96 -0.19 -1.05
N LEU A 541 -5.04 -0.39 -2.00
CA LEU A 541 -4.01 -1.43 -1.95
C LEU A 541 -2.70 -0.94 -1.33
N ALA A 542 -2.69 0.31 -0.84
CA ALA A 542 -1.55 0.91 -0.15
C ALA A 542 -1.50 0.54 1.33
N ASP A 543 -2.39 -0.34 1.80
CA ASP A 543 -2.41 -0.79 3.19
C ASP A 543 -1.05 -1.43 3.57
N PRO A 544 -0.45 -1.01 4.69
CA PRO A 544 0.90 -1.43 5.05
C PRO A 544 1.00 -2.93 5.35
N HIS A 545 -0.12 -3.59 5.65
CA HIS A 545 -0.18 -5.01 6.01
C HIS A 545 -0.43 -5.94 4.82
N GLY A 546 -0.76 -5.39 3.65
CA GLY A 546 -1.07 -6.15 2.43
C GLY A 546 -2.34 -7.00 2.54
N THR A 547 -3.20 -6.75 3.53
CA THR A 547 -4.46 -7.50 3.74
C THR A 547 -5.47 -7.14 2.67
N HIS A 548 -5.67 -5.85 2.38
CA HIS A 548 -6.61 -5.39 1.36
C HIS A 548 -6.32 -6.02 0.00
N ARG A 549 -5.04 -6.05 -0.40
CA ARG A 549 -4.63 -6.67 -1.64
C ARG A 549 -4.99 -8.16 -1.68
N LYS A 550 -4.67 -8.93 -0.63
CA LYS A 550 -4.99 -10.37 -0.57
C LYS A 550 -6.49 -10.63 -0.62
N CYS A 551 -7.28 -9.83 0.09
CA CYS A 551 -8.72 -9.89 0.06
C CYS A 551 -9.28 -9.63 -1.36
N THR A 552 -8.87 -8.54 -1.98
CA THR A 552 -9.27 -8.24 -3.36
C THR A 552 -8.79 -9.30 -4.36
N ASP A 553 -7.57 -9.83 -4.21
CA ASP A 553 -7.06 -10.95 -5.03
C ASP A 553 -7.96 -12.20 -4.91
N ALA A 554 -8.43 -12.53 -3.68
CA ALA A 554 -9.32 -13.67 -3.47
C ALA A 554 -10.68 -13.48 -4.18
N VAL A 555 -11.25 -12.28 -4.08
CA VAL A 555 -12.53 -11.96 -4.75
C VAL A 555 -12.40 -12.04 -6.27
N LEU A 556 -11.35 -11.43 -6.85
CA LEU A 556 -11.14 -11.44 -8.29
C LEU A 556 -10.80 -12.84 -8.82
N ALA A 557 -10.03 -13.63 -8.07
CA ALA A 557 -9.78 -15.03 -8.42
C ALA A 557 -11.08 -15.86 -8.41
N ALA A 558 -11.97 -15.64 -7.44
CA ALA A 558 -13.27 -16.29 -7.41
C ALA A 558 -14.15 -15.91 -8.61
N ILE A 559 -14.14 -14.62 -8.98
CA ILE A 559 -14.85 -14.12 -10.17
C ILE A 559 -14.28 -14.73 -11.45
N ASP A 560 -12.96 -14.82 -11.60
CA ASP A 560 -12.32 -15.43 -12.75
C ASP A 560 -12.70 -16.92 -12.91
N LEU A 561 -12.79 -17.66 -11.80
CA LEU A 561 -13.28 -19.05 -11.82
C LEU A 561 -14.75 -19.12 -12.23
N GLU A 562 -15.62 -18.26 -11.75
CA GLU A 562 -17.02 -18.19 -12.16
C GLU A 562 -17.16 -17.82 -13.65
N LYS A 563 -16.31 -16.92 -14.15
CA LYS A 563 -16.24 -16.57 -15.57
C LYS A 563 -15.82 -17.74 -16.45
N GLN A 564 -14.82 -18.51 -16.01
CA GLN A 564 -14.35 -19.71 -16.72
C GLN A 564 -15.44 -20.80 -16.80
N GLU A 565 -16.31 -20.89 -15.78
CA GLU A 565 -17.45 -21.82 -15.77
C GLU A 565 -18.69 -21.26 -16.49
N GLY A 566 -18.63 -20.02 -16.98
CA GLY A 566 -19.73 -19.40 -17.74
C GLY A 566 -20.92 -19.03 -16.89
N ALA A 567 -20.70 -18.56 -15.65
CA ALA A 567 -21.76 -18.17 -14.73
C ALA A 567 -22.61 -17.00 -15.29
N PRO A 568 -23.93 -17.19 -15.51
CA PRO A 568 -24.77 -16.21 -16.23
C PRO A 568 -24.91 -14.88 -15.50
N TRP A 569 -24.84 -14.87 -14.15
CA TRP A 569 -25.01 -13.66 -13.34
C TRP A 569 -23.88 -12.62 -13.56
N LEU A 570 -22.72 -13.06 -14.08
CA LEU A 570 -21.60 -12.16 -14.37
C LEU A 570 -21.84 -11.23 -15.55
N GLU A 571 -22.73 -11.57 -16.49
CA GLU A 571 -23.01 -10.72 -17.65
C GLU A 571 -23.59 -9.36 -17.26
N GLU A 572 -24.35 -9.30 -16.17
CA GLU A 572 -24.97 -8.08 -15.64
C GLU A 572 -24.21 -7.51 -14.42
N CYS A 573 -23.18 -8.20 -13.93
CA CYS A 573 -22.44 -7.81 -12.76
C CYS A 573 -21.39 -6.75 -13.07
N ARG A 574 -21.34 -5.69 -12.23
CA ARG A 574 -20.27 -4.68 -12.26
C ARG A 574 -19.47 -4.73 -10.98
N ILE A 575 -18.17 -4.53 -11.11
CA ILE A 575 -17.23 -4.54 -9.98
C ILE A 575 -16.71 -3.12 -9.82
N TRP A 576 -16.98 -2.54 -8.65
CA TRP A 576 -16.55 -1.22 -8.26
C TRP A 576 -15.47 -1.31 -7.19
N MET A 577 -14.39 -0.56 -7.36
CA MET A 577 -13.34 -0.44 -6.38
C MET A 577 -13.52 0.86 -5.61
N TYR A 578 -13.51 0.76 -4.28
CA TYR A 578 -13.55 1.89 -3.37
C TYR A 578 -12.18 2.15 -2.75
N ARG A 579 -11.95 3.40 -2.32
CA ARG A 579 -10.84 3.83 -1.46
C ARG A 579 -11.39 4.63 -0.29
N GLY A 580 -10.56 5.04 0.65
CA GLY A 580 -10.98 5.89 1.76
C GLY A 580 -10.31 5.58 3.09
N ALA A 581 -9.79 4.37 3.30
CA ALA A 581 -9.05 4.03 4.51
C ALA A 581 -7.62 4.63 4.49
N TRP A 582 -6.87 4.42 3.40
CA TRP A 582 -5.46 4.83 3.27
C TRP A 582 -5.23 5.91 2.22
N ALA A 583 -5.88 5.81 1.08
CA ALA A 583 -5.77 6.73 -0.04
C ALA A 583 -7.16 7.09 -0.60
N GLU A 584 -7.21 8.03 -1.56
CA GLU A 584 -8.39 8.34 -2.35
C GLU A 584 -8.04 8.25 -3.84
N TRP A 585 -9.06 8.14 -4.70
CA TRP A 585 -8.88 8.14 -6.14
C TRP A 585 -8.51 9.54 -6.64
N GLU A 586 -7.52 9.59 -7.52
CA GLU A 586 -7.28 10.80 -8.29
C GLU A 586 -8.52 11.10 -9.16
N ILE A 587 -8.92 12.36 -9.23
CA ILE A 587 -10.21 12.76 -9.82
C ILE A 587 -10.37 12.35 -11.29
N GLU A 588 -9.28 12.32 -12.03
CA GLU A 588 -9.27 11.87 -13.43
C GLU A 588 -9.56 10.38 -13.61
N ASN A 589 -9.39 9.60 -12.55
CA ASN A 589 -9.66 8.16 -12.55
C ASN A 589 -11.07 7.83 -12.07
N ILE A 590 -11.76 8.76 -11.41
CA ILE A 590 -13.10 8.54 -10.86
C ILE A 590 -14.10 8.28 -11.99
N GLU A 591 -14.81 7.17 -11.91
CA GLU A 591 -15.86 6.79 -12.86
C GLU A 591 -17.26 6.89 -12.26
N MET A 592 -17.39 6.75 -10.94
CA MET A 592 -18.62 7.04 -10.21
C MET A 592 -18.29 7.82 -8.94
N CYS A 593 -19.05 8.88 -8.69
CA CYS A 593 -18.90 9.73 -7.51
C CYS A 593 -20.26 9.98 -6.87
N VAL A 594 -20.39 9.62 -5.59
CA VAL A 594 -21.64 9.71 -4.85
C VAL A 594 -21.56 10.86 -3.86
N PRO A 595 -22.29 11.98 -4.10
CA PRO A 595 -22.26 13.11 -3.21
C PRO A 595 -23.04 12.84 -1.92
N MET A 596 -22.57 13.37 -0.82
CA MET A 596 -23.21 13.28 0.50
C MET A 596 -23.65 14.64 1.01
N SER A 597 -24.81 14.67 1.62
CA SER A 597 -25.29 15.79 2.45
C SER A 597 -24.58 15.80 3.81
N PRO A 598 -24.64 16.92 4.57
CA PRO A 598 -24.14 16.96 5.95
C PRO A 598 -24.76 15.89 6.87
N GLU A 599 -26.03 15.52 6.62
CA GLU A 599 -26.71 14.48 7.38
C GLU A 599 -26.17 13.09 7.06
N GLU A 600 -25.95 12.78 5.76
CA GLU A 600 -25.39 11.50 5.33
C GLU A 600 -23.95 11.35 5.80
N LEU A 601 -23.16 12.41 5.76
CA LEU A 601 -21.77 12.42 6.27
C LEU A 601 -21.76 12.17 7.79
N ARG A 602 -22.69 12.77 8.56
CA ARG A 602 -22.86 12.50 9.99
C ARG A 602 -23.28 11.06 10.24
N ALA A 603 -24.16 10.51 9.40
CA ALA A 603 -24.57 9.11 9.50
C ALA A 603 -23.41 8.16 9.24
N LYS A 604 -22.58 8.43 8.22
CA LYS A 604 -21.32 7.70 7.97
C LYS A 604 -20.40 7.72 9.19
N ARG A 605 -20.13 8.89 9.76
CA ARG A 605 -19.35 9.03 10.99
C ARG A 605 -19.88 8.18 12.12
N ASN A 606 -21.20 8.23 12.36
CA ASN A 606 -21.84 7.45 13.40
C ASN A 606 -21.72 5.94 13.17
N ALA A 607 -21.71 5.48 11.92
CA ALA A 607 -21.46 4.08 11.59
C ALA A 607 -20.00 3.68 11.90
N ILE A 608 -19.05 4.52 11.53
CA ILE A 608 -17.61 4.31 11.85
C ILE A 608 -17.42 4.23 13.37
N LEU A 609 -18.04 5.13 14.13
CA LEU A 609 -17.97 5.17 15.60
C LEU A 609 -18.56 3.94 16.31
N LYS A 610 -19.23 3.01 15.58
CA LYS A 610 -19.64 1.72 16.17
C LYS A 610 -18.48 0.75 16.34
N HIS A 611 -17.38 0.96 15.62
CA HIS A 611 -16.16 0.18 15.73
C HIS A 611 -15.25 0.72 16.85
N GLN A 612 -15.72 0.62 18.09
CA GLN A 612 -15.12 1.20 19.29
C GLN A 612 -13.68 0.71 19.54
N SER A 613 -13.42 -0.58 19.29
CA SER A 613 -12.10 -1.19 19.48
C SER A 613 -11.03 -0.58 18.56
N GLN A 614 -11.44 0.20 17.54
CA GLN A 614 -10.52 0.84 16.58
C GLN A 614 -10.35 2.34 16.83
N MET A 615 -11.06 2.91 17.83
CA MET A 615 -11.00 4.36 18.09
C MET A 615 -9.76 4.77 18.86
N GLU A 616 -9.20 3.90 19.69
CA GLU A 616 -8.07 4.20 20.57
C GLU A 616 -6.74 3.65 20.05
N SER A 617 -6.78 2.65 19.17
CA SER A 617 -5.61 1.83 18.81
C SER A 617 -5.04 2.11 17.43
N ALA A 618 -5.48 3.15 16.74
CA ALA A 618 -4.96 3.44 15.42
C ALA A 618 -3.68 4.27 15.49
N PRO A 619 -2.49 3.67 15.73
CA PRO A 619 -1.24 4.33 15.47
C PRO A 619 -1.18 4.54 13.96
N TYR A 620 -1.35 5.79 13.52
CA TYR A 620 -1.22 6.11 12.12
C TYR A 620 0.13 6.70 11.83
N LEU A 621 0.58 6.26 10.69
CA LEU A 621 1.78 6.57 10.00
C LEU A 621 2.07 8.07 10.02
N GLY A 622 2.98 8.49 10.88
CA GLY A 622 3.45 9.84 11.01
C GLY A 622 2.79 10.65 12.12
N ASN A 623 3.00 11.96 12.09
CA ASN A 623 2.47 12.91 13.08
C ASN A 623 0.98 13.24 12.86
N ASP A 624 0.22 12.39 12.18
CA ASP A 624 -1.20 12.59 11.95
C ASP A 624 -2.02 11.98 13.09
N GLU A 625 -2.33 12.79 14.10
CA GLU A 625 -3.10 12.42 15.29
C GLU A 625 -4.61 12.27 15.02
N ARG A 626 -5.07 12.51 13.78
CA ARG A 626 -6.49 12.41 13.46
C ARG A 626 -6.98 10.98 13.53
N LEU A 627 -8.17 10.78 14.09
CA LEU A 627 -8.87 9.49 14.12
C LEU A 627 -9.30 9.05 12.71
N PHE A 628 -9.56 7.78 12.50
CA PHE A 628 -10.00 7.22 11.22
C PHE A 628 -11.16 7.97 10.59
N TRP A 629 -12.21 8.23 11.37
CA TRP A 629 -13.38 8.93 10.86
C TRP A 629 -13.06 10.35 10.39
N GLN A 630 -12.13 11.05 11.05
CA GLN A 630 -11.69 12.40 10.66
C GLN A 630 -10.98 12.36 9.31
N ARG A 631 -10.09 11.41 9.13
CA ARG A 631 -9.37 11.22 7.86
C ARG A 631 -10.32 10.85 6.72
N ALA A 632 -11.27 9.95 6.97
CA ALA A 632 -12.27 9.57 5.97
C ALA A 632 -13.13 10.77 5.54
N GLU A 633 -13.58 11.58 6.50
CA GLU A 633 -14.32 12.82 6.18
C GLU A 633 -13.47 13.82 5.41
N ASP A 634 -12.24 14.07 5.84
CA ASP A 634 -11.34 15.01 5.18
C ASP A 634 -11.07 14.61 3.73
N ARG A 635 -10.88 13.30 3.45
CA ARG A 635 -10.73 12.80 2.08
C ARG A 635 -11.98 13.01 1.25
N ASN A 636 -13.15 12.66 1.79
CA ASN A 636 -14.41 12.85 1.07
C ASN A 636 -14.71 14.32 0.82
N ARG A 637 -14.36 15.23 1.76
CA ARG A 637 -14.45 16.69 1.58
C ARG A 637 -13.44 17.18 0.52
N ALA A 638 -12.21 16.71 0.56
CA ALA A 638 -11.18 17.07 -0.40
C ALA A 638 -11.58 16.71 -1.84
N THR A 639 -12.21 15.53 -2.03
CA THR A 639 -12.76 15.13 -3.33
C THR A 639 -13.85 16.09 -3.77
N ALA A 640 -14.80 16.45 -2.90
CA ALA A 640 -15.86 17.41 -3.21
C ALA A 640 -15.31 18.80 -3.54
N GLU A 641 -14.34 19.31 -2.76
CA GLU A 641 -13.67 20.58 -3.01
C GLU A 641 -12.97 20.62 -4.37
N LEU A 642 -12.38 19.48 -4.77
CA LEU A 642 -11.70 19.42 -6.07
C LEU A 642 -12.70 19.49 -7.23
N TYR A 643 -13.86 18.81 -7.12
CA TYR A 643 -14.95 18.96 -8.09
C TYR A 643 -15.47 20.41 -8.17
N ASP A 644 -15.60 21.10 -7.04
CA ASP A 644 -15.97 22.52 -7.00
C ASP A 644 -14.92 23.42 -7.69
N ARG A 645 -13.63 23.21 -7.40
CA ARG A 645 -12.53 23.96 -8.06
C ARG A 645 -12.51 23.76 -9.59
N LEU A 646 -12.91 22.58 -10.06
CA LEU A 646 -13.04 22.31 -11.49
C LEU A 646 -14.25 22.99 -12.12
N GLY A 647 -15.13 23.62 -11.32
CA GLY A 647 -16.31 24.34 -11.75
C GLY A 647 -17.57 23.49 -11.84
N LEU A 648 -17.57 22.32 -11.20
CA LEU A 648 -18.74 21.45 -11.05
C LEU A 648 -19.53 21.86 -9.80
N ALA A 649 -20.57 21.07 -9.44
CA ALA A 649 -21.41 21.40 -8.29
C ALA A 649 -20.66 21.28 -6.95
N CYS A 650 -20.91 22.21 -6.05
CA CYS A 650 -20.40 22.20 -4.70
C CYS A 650 -21.19 21.21 -3.83
N TYR A 651 -20.52 20.22 -3.26
CA TYR A 651 -21.08 19.24 -2.31
C TYR A 651 -20.32 19.26 -1.00
N GLU A 652 -20.94 18.77 0.08
CA GLU A 652 -20.30 18.68 1.39
C GLU A 652 -19.14 17.68 1.40
N ALA A 653 -19.36 16.51 0.81
CA ALA A 653 -18.39 15.43 0.69
C ALA A 653 -18.81 14.48 -0.44
N MET A 654 -17.87 13.68 -0.94
CA MET A 654 -18.15 12.71 -2.00
C MET A 654 -17.37 11.41 -1.76
N GLU A 655 -18.03 10.28 -1.98
CA GLU A 655 -17.40 8.95 -2.06
C GLU A 655 -17.15 8.60 -3.53
N ALA A 656 -15.97 8.07 -3.84
CA ALA A 656 -15.52 7.87 -5.21
C ALA A 656 -15.19 6.41 -5.51
N PHE A 657 -15.49 6.00 -6.75
CA PHE A 657 -15.35 4.62 -7.21
C PHE A 657 -14.75 4.56 -8.61
N VAL A 658 -13.99 3.50 -8.85
CA VAL A 658 -13.45 3.13 -10.15
C VAL A 658 -13.97 1.75 -10.52
N GLU A 659 -14.43 1.57 -11.76
CA GLU A 659 -14.91 0.28 -12.24
C GLU A 659 -13.72 -0.64 -12.56
N TYR A 660 -13.69 -1.83 -11.97
CA TYR A 660 -12.76 -2.87 -12.38
C TYR A 660 -13.26 -3.53 -13.65
N LYS A 661 -12.50 -3.41 -14.72
CA LYS A 661 -12.74 -4.08 -16.01
C LYS A 661 -11.64 -5.13 -16.20
N PRO A 662 -11.97 -6.42 -16.09
CA PRO A 662 -10.99 -7.46 -16.39
C PRO A 662 -10.44 -7.29 -17.80
N LEU A 663 -9.14 -7.47 -17.97
CA LEU A 663 -8.42 -7.36 -19.23
C LEU A 663 -8.91 -8.39 -20.24
#